data_6994df34b0e6b2cb61dc8fa520bf8643
#
_entry.id   6994df34b0e6b2cb61dc8fa520bf8643
#
_cell.length_a   1.000
_cell.length_b   1.000
_cell.length_c   1.000
_cell.angle_alpha   90.00
_cell.angle_beta   90.00
_cell.angle_gamma   90.00
#
_symmetry.space_group_name_H-M   'P 1'
#
loop_
_entity.id
_entity.type
_entity.pdbx_description
1 polymer ?
#
loop_
_entity_poly.entity_id
_entity_poly.type
_entity_poly.pdbx_seq_one_letter_code
_entity_poly.pdbx_strand_id
1 'polypeptide(L)'
;MRSFVLTLLLCFAASSLWAQAEIVKHPIQISDWLAVGPFSSGSRERGIDFLLEHGGEAKIQPCVGMQHHSFLAPGGVVRWHKTTAIDGKIPLAYKNVNWEALQEAWGWMGLANVGYAYAEYQHLGTRQVALILADKAGCFYWNGCPFPGDVYGRHYVYVPVMLKPGNNRILVRVGGWKEPKFSFKIFPVSVAIFINTFDLTAPDLVRRQPLDSWLGVPVAVTSERPLQNITITLDDKSGYLQPIRLSIKNLLPLTVQKLAIPIRTNRSWPEADFAADTLWANLKVEADGQKYTARIPLRVVNFQQPHRVTYLSDIDSSVQYFAVLPPKNFAYDQEKRYALILSAHGASVEAIGQAMAYEPKDWAFIVAATNRRPYGFDWQDWGRLDVLQVLQLAKSIYPIDSDRVYLTGHSMGGHGTWHIGLHHADQFAAIAPSAGWDSFQFYVPLFLQKGEIFGQPQMLAIRDAVLQEERASVFVENAQNLPVYILQGSEDDEVPPTHARHLFGLLKRLGYEVVYNEVPGKGHWWNVDSLPGGTSCVDHPALMEFLRKHKLNSAPRRVVFKTTDLSVNNRLYWVQIDRLQKLYQEAVVTAEINNEHEIEISLQNVAQVQFLPEALTRLIQPGKLRLIVNKQVLTTRWQRENRIVLSLHNDRYRLGTLKQGKLTKTPALYGPLRQAYFTPFVFVYGTKEDANQHLHAARILAEEWWWRGNGFVTILADTQVTSEIIQKYNLILFGGPRSNFLTQRLQDYLPIKISNEGVTLGSFPIPGSDLAVKFIYPNPLNPNKFVVVNAGTSPLASCLSERLSLFYTGVGFPDFMIFDLSFKEKGWGSMIAAGFFDQNWQVAKEYCVVR
;
A
#
# COMPACT_ATOMS: atom_id res chain seq x y z
N MET A 1 -54.01 4.92 29.60
CA MET A 1 -52.78 5.71 29.49
C MET A 1 -51.48 4.93 29.66
N ARG A 2 -51.35 3.92 30.53
CA ARG A 2 -50.10 3.15 30.68
C ARG A 2 -49.76 2.22 29.51
N SER A 3 -50.76 1.69 28.80
CA SER A 3 -50.50 0.82 27.62
C SER A 3 -50.04 1.61 26.38
N PHE A 4 -50.43 2.87 26.24
CA PHE A 4 -50.04 3.67 25.08
C PHE A 4 -48.59 4.19 25.17
N VAL A 5 -48.08 4.42 26.38
CA VAL A 5 -46.69 4.85 26.63
C VAL A 5 -45.70 3.69 26.43
N LEU A 6 -46.12 2.43 26.76
CA LEU A 6 -45.29 1.28 26.57
C LEU A 6 -45.13 0.91 25.07
N THR A 7 -46.18 1.12 24.27
CA THR A 7 -46.14 0.89 22.83
C THR A 7 -45.31 1.95 22.10
N LEU A 8 -45.36 3.21 22.57
CA LEU A 8 -44.47 4.27 22.02
C LEU A 8 -42.99 4.03 22.37
N LEU A 9 -42.68 3.57 23.58
CA LEU A 9 -41.30 3.26 24.00
C LEU A 9 -40.75 2.03 23.28
N LEU A 10 -41.58 1.04 22.98
CA LEU A 10 -41.21 -0.12 22.16
C LEU A 10 -41.00 0.26 20.67
N CYS A 11 -41.79 1.17 20.12
CA CYS A 11 -41.57 1.70 18.77
C CYS A 11 -40.29 2.53 18.67
N PHE A 12 -39.93 3.33 19.70
CA PHE A 12 -38.65 4.05 19.70
C PHE A 12 -37.42 3.14 19.87
N ALA A 13 -37.52 2.04 20.63
CA ALA A 13 -36.44 1.06 20.76
C ALA A 13 -36.28 0.19 19.49
N ALA A 14 -37.35 -0.08 18.76
CA ALA A 14 -37.29 -0.81 17.49
C ALA A 14 -36.78 0.08 16.34
N SER A 15 -37.03 1.40 16.36
CA SER A 15 -36.59 2.33 15.31
C SER A 15 -35.07 2.56 15.30
N SER A 16 -34.36 2.40 16.43
CA SER A 16 -32.91 2.60 16.50
C SER A 16 -32.11 1.41 15.92
N LEU A 17 -32.68 0.22 15.86
CA LEU A 17 -32.00 -0.99 15.30
C LEU A 17 -31.94 -1.01 13.77
N TRP A 18 -32.81 -0.28 13.09
CA TRP A 18 -32.88 -0.18 11.62
C TRP A 18 -32.22 1.08 11.06
N ALA A 19 -31.89 2.07 11.91
CA ALA A 19 -31.53 3.41 11.50
C ALA A 19 -30.24 3.49 10.65
N GLN A 20 -29.27 2.62 10.88
CA GLN A 20 -27.98 2.71 10.16
C GLN A 20 -28.07 2.15 8.73
N ALA A 21 -28.79 1.04 8.50
CA ALA A 21 -29.05 0.53 7.17
C ALA A 21 -30.03 1.40 6.37
N GLU A 22 -30.94 2.11 7.05
CA GLU A 22 -31.88 3.05 6.43
C GLU A 22 -31.20 4.30 5.87
N ILE A 23 -30.09 4.77 6.47
CA ILE A 23 -29.36 5.98 6.04
C ILE A 23 -28.93 5.86 4.57
N VAL A 24 -28.52 4.67 4.14
CA VAL A 24 -28.00 4.44 2.79
C VAL A 24 -28.97 3.74 1.83
N LYS A 25 -30.26 3.65 2.19
CA LYS A 25 -31.29 3.04 1.34
C LYS A 25 -31.83 3.95 0.24
N HIS A 26 -31.96 5.24 0.53
CA HIS A 26 -32.61 6.19 -0.34
C HIS A 26 -31.65 7.32 -0.74
N PRO A 27 -30.71 7.06 -1.69
CA PRO A 27 -29.79 8.10 -2.15
C PRO A 27 -30.52 9.14 -3.00
N ILE A 28 -30.06 10.37 -2.88
CA ILE A 28 -30.30 11.36 -3.91
C ILE A 28 -29.35 11.05 -5.06
N GLN A 29 -29.92 10.92 -6.25
CA GLN A 29 -29.18 10.68 -7.49
C GLN A 29 -29.42 11.83 -8.45
N ILE A 30 -28.38 12.23 -9.15
CA ILE A 30 -28.45 13.28 -10.17
C ILE A 30 -28.50 12.60 -11.53
N SER A 31 -29.50 12.97 -12.33
CA SER A 31 -29.72 12.39 -13.66
C SER A 31 -28.86 13.03 -14.74
N ASP A 32 -28.73 14.37 -14.70
CA ASP A 32 -28.11 15.13 -15.79
C ASP A 32 -26.72 15.61 -15.42
N TRP A 33 -25.76 15.28 -16.27
CA TRP A 33 -24.36 15.59 -16.10
C TRP A 33 -23.78 16.23 -17.36
N LEU A 34 -22.66 16.90 -17.19
CA LEU A 34 -21.73 17.23 -18.28
C LEU A 34 -20.53 16.30 -18.17
N ALA A 35 -20.05 15.76 -19.28
CA ALA A 35 -18.89 14.88 -19.34
C ALA A 35 -17.84 15.39 -20.32
N VAL A 36 -16.55 15.13 -20.01
CA VAL A 36 -15.42 15.43 -20.90
C VAL A 36 -14.33 14.37 -20.80
N GLY A 37 -13.65 14.10 -21.88
CA GLY A 37 -12.54 13.14 -22.02
C GLY A 37 -12.52 12.51 -23.42
N PRO A 38 -11.61 11.52 -23.66
CA PRO A 38 -10.65 10.98 -22.71
C PRO A 38 -9.40 11.84 -22.59
N PHE A 39 -8.73 11.80 -21.45
CA PHE A 39 -7.39 12.32 -21.24
C PHE A 39 -6.42 11.17 -20.98
N SER A 40 -5.13 11.37 -21.27
CA SER A 40 -4.09 10.37 -20.94
C SER A 40 -4.03 10.16 -19.43
N SER A 41 -4.03 8.91 -18.98
CA SER A 41 -4.11 8.61 -17.53
C SER A 41 -2.82 8.90 -16.79
N GLY A 42 -1.68 8.90 -17.48
CA GLY A 42 -0.37 8.89 -16.81
C GLY A 42 -0.08 7.57 -16.11
N SER A 43 1.14 7.40 -15.61
CA SER A 43 1.41 6.43 -14.58
C SER A 43 0.65 6.87 -13.34
N ARG A 44 0.10 6.02 -12.58
CA ARG A 44 -0.67 6.21 -11.32
C ARG A 44 -0.59 7.57 -10.58
N GLU A 45 0.07 8.56 -11.15
CA GLU A 45 0.20 9.92 -10.62
C GLU A 45 -1.08 10.73 -10.85
N ARG A 46 -1.67 11.22 -9.76
CA ARG A 46 -2.80 12.17 -9.83
C ARG A 46 -2.39 13.62 -10.06
N GLY A 47 -1.09 13.90 -10.31
CA GLY A 47 -0.52 15.23 -10.33
C GLY A 47 -1.17 16.20 -11.33
N ILE A 48 -1.48 15.72 -12.53
CA ILE A 48 -1.96 16.55 -13.65
C ILE A 48 -3.43 16.94 -13.48
N ASP A 49 -3.72 18.22 -13.64
CA ASP A 49 -5.05 18.81 -13.69
C ASP A 49 -5.38 19.14 -15.15
N PHE A 50 -6.11 18.26 -15.82
CA PHE A 50 -6.46 18.42 -17.24
C PHE A 50 -7.45 19.56 -17.52
N LEU A 51 -8.01 20.16 -16.46
CA LEU A 51 -8.96 21.26 -16.56
C LEU A 51 -8.35 22.63 -16.25
N LEU A 52 -7.02 22.70 -16.10
CA LEU A 52 -6.29 23.89 -15.62
C LEU A 52 -6.53 25.12 -16.50
N GLU A 53 -6.71 24.96 -17.82
CA GLU A 53 -6.99 26.04 -18.77
C GLU A 53 -8.23 26.86 -18.39
N HIS A 54 -9.19 26.24 -17.67
CA HIS A 54 -10.46 26.88 -17.26
C HIS A 54 -10.63 26.92 -15.73
N GLY A 55 -9.52 27.13 -15.01
CA GLY A 55 -9.51 27.32 -13.55
C GLY A 55 -9.25 26.04 -12.76
N GLY A 56 -9.10 24.91 -13.43
CA GLY A 56 -8.74 23.61 -12.84
C GLY A 56 -9.88 22.93 -12.10
N GLU A 57 -9.60 21.74 -11.62
CA GLU A 57 -10.56 20.84 -10.96
C GLU A 57 -11.31 21.49 -9.78
N ALA A 58 -10.66 22.40 -9.05
CA ALA A 58 -11.27 23.06 -7.90
C ALA A 58 -12.27 24.17 -8.26
N LYS A 59 -12.12 24.82 -9.42
CA LYS A 59 -12.86 26.05 -9.75
C LYS A 59 -13.70 25.94 -11.01
N ILE A 60 -13.50 24.93 -11.84
CA ILE A 60 -14.20 24.81 -13.13
C ILE A 60 -15.72 24.86 -12.98
N GLN A 61 -16.37 25.57 -13.91
CA GLN A 61 -17.82 25.60 -14.14
C GLN A 61 -18.04 25.38 -15.63
N PRO A 62 -18.13 24.13 -16.07
CA PRO A 62 -18.16 23.84 -17.49
C PRO A 62 -19.52 24.13 -18.13
N CYS A 63 -19.48 24.45 -19.43
CA CYS A 63 -20.67 24.52 -20.28
C CYS A 63 -20.51 23.59 -21.48
N VAL A 64 -21.63 23.24 -22.11
CA VAL A 64 -21.62 22.43 -23.33
C VAL A 64 -20.76 23.09 -24.41
N GLY A 65 -19.83 22.30 -24.99
CA GLY A 65 -18.93 22.76 -26.03
C GLY A 65 -17.60 23.37 -25.54
N MET A 66 -17.44 23.68 -24.24
CA MET A 66 -16.15 24.08 -23.69
C MET A 66 -15.07 23.04 -24.03
N GLN A 67 -13.87 23.47 -24.41
CA GLN A 67 -12.82 22.62 -24.97
C GLN A 67 -11.65 22.45 -24.03
N HIS A 68 -10.97 21.30 -24.15
CA HIS A 68 -9.68 21.02 -23.51
C HIS A 68 -8.77 20.25 -24.46
N HIS A 69 -7.47 20.38 -24.28
CA HIS A 69 -6.50 19.58 -25.02
C HIS A 69 -6.45 18.13 -24.49
N SER A 70 -6.38 17.16 -25.42
CA SER A 70 -6.18 15.76 -25.11
C SER A 70 -5.40 15.03 -26.20
N PHE A 71 -4.31 14.36 -25.84
CA PHE A 71 -3.52 13.55 -26.77
C PHE A 71 -4.25 12.31 -27.27
N LEU A 72 -5.27 11.84 -26.58
CA LEU A 72 -6.05 10.65 -26.96
C LEU A 72 -7.21 10.98 -27.93
N ALA A 73 -7.56 12.25 -28.07
CA ALA A 73 -8.66 12.66 -28.93
C ALA A 73 -8.19 12.94 -30.34
N PRO A 74 -8.94 12.52 -31.38
CA PRO A 74 -8.70 12.94 -32.76
C PRO A 74 -8.73 14.47 -32.86
N GLY A 75 -7.70 15.06 -33.49
CA GLY A 75 -7.56 16.51 -33.57
C GLY A 75 -7.07 17.18 -32.27
N GLY A 76 -6.72 16.42 -31.25
CA GLY A 76 -6.09 16.94 -30.02
C GLY A 76 -7.05 17.68 -29.06
N VAL A 77 -8.38 17.62 -29.28
CA VAL A 77 -9.37 18.40 -28.53
C VAL A 77 -10.54 17.55 -28.09
N VAL A 78 -10.92 17.66 -26.80
CA VAL A 78 -12.17 17.13 -26.24
C VAL A 78 -13.11 18.27 -25.84
N ARG A 79 -14.43 17.99 -25.84
CA ARG A 79 -15.48 18.98 -25.56
C ARG A 79 -16.43 18.45 -24.48
N TRP A 80 -16.82 19.34 -23.56
CA TRP A 80 -17.90 19.06 -22.64
C TRP A 80 -19.22 18.81 -23.38
N HIS A 81 -19.88 17.71 -23.07
CA HIS A 81 -21.16 17.32 -23.67
C HIS A 81 -22.11 16.81 -22.57
N LYS A 82 -23.40 16.84 -22.86
CA LYS A 82 -24.44 16.31 -21.98
C LYS A 82 -24.38 14.78 -21.94
N THR A 83 -24.54 14.23 -20.75
CA THR A 83 -24.72 12.80 -20.50
C THR A 83 -25.79 12.61 -19.42
N THR A 84 -26.58 11.56 -19.53
CA THR A 84 -27.66 11.26 -18.60
C THR A 84 -27.39 9.92 -17.93
N ALA A 85 -27.69 9.82 -16.65
CA ALA A 85 -27.58 8.58 -15.91
C ALA A 85 -28.57 7.53 -16.44
N ILE A 86 -28.08 6.32 -16.68
CA ILE A 86 -28.88 5.15 -17.09
C ILE A 86 -28.76 4.13 -15.94
N ASP A 87 -29.87 3.75 -15.33
CA ASP A 87 -29.91 2.86 -14.17
C ASP A 87 -28.96 3.29 -13.05
N GLY A 88 -28.88 4.62 -12.80
CA GLY A 88 -28.02 5.22 -11.78
C GLY A 88 -26.52 5.21 -12.11
N LYS A 89 -26.13 4.81 -13.33
CA LYS A 89 -24.75 4.85 -13.83
C LYS A 89 -24.59 5.97 -14.85
N ILE A 90 -23.58 6.78 -14.69
CA ILE A 90 -23.22 7.90 -15.57
C ILE A 90 -22.16 7.42 -16.55
N PRO A 91 -22.46 7.30 -17.85
CA PRO A 91 -21.49 6.88 -18.86
C PRO A 91 -20.60 8.05 -19.29
N LEU A 92 -19.29 7.81 -19.45
CA LEU A 92 -18.36 8.69 -20.13
C LEU A 92 -18.12 8.11 -21.53
N ALA A 93 -18.90 8.55 -22.50
CA ALA A 93 -18.79 8.11 -23.88
C ALA A 93 -17.85 9.04 -24.66
N TYR A 94 -16.86 8.47 -25.32
CA TYR A 94 -15.86 9.21 -26.08
C TYR A 94 -15.98 8.88 -27.57
N LYS A 95 -16.50 9.81 -28.32
CA LYS A 95 -16.71 9.65 -29.77
C LYS A 95 -15.39 9.74 -30.53
N ASN A 96 -15.26 8.90 -31.56
CA ASN A 96 -14.15 8.92 -32.51
C ASN A 96 -12.76 8.52 -31.99
N VAL A 97 -12.67 7.86 -30.86
CA VAL A 97 -11.42 7.24 -30.40
C VAL A 97 -11.32 5.82 -30.97
N ASN A 98 -10.21 5.52 -31.63
CA ASN A 98 -9.97 4.18 -32.17
C ASN A 98 -9.38 3.27 -31.06
N TRP A 99 -10.29 2.76 -30.22
CA TRP A 99 -9.91 1.89 -29.11
C TRP A 99 -9.30 0.56 -29.56
N GLU A 100 -9.72 0.03 -30.71
CA GLU A 100 -9.19 -1.22 -31.25
C GLU A 100 -7.70 -1.07 -31.61
N ALA A 101 -7.35 -0.01 -32.34
CA ALA A 101 -5.95 0.26 -32.66
C ALA A 101 -5.07 0.52 -31.42
N LEU A 102 -5.61 1.19 -30.38
CA LEU A 102 -4.90 1.38 -29.12
C LEU A 102 -4.69 0.05 -28.38
N GLN A 103 -5.69 -0.82 -28.37
CA GLN A 103 -5.57 -2.14 -27.75
C GLN A 103 -4.62 -3.05 -28.53
N GLU A 104 -4.69 -3.04 -29.88
CA GLU A 104 -3.78 -3.81 -30.72
C GLU A 104 -2.32 -3.38 -30.52
N ALA A 105 -2.06 -2.08 -30.45
CA ALA A 105 -0.71 -1.54 -30.29
C ALA A 105 -0.14 -1.72 -28.87
N TRP A 106 -0.97 -1.66 -27.83
CA TRP A 106 -0.52 -1.48 -26.44
C TRP A 106 -1.21 -2.43 -25.44
N GLY A 107 -1.98 -3.40 -25.92
CA GLY A 107 -2.75 -4.30 -25.07
C GLY A 107 -3.80 -3.54 -24.23
N TRP A 108 -4.23 -4.15 -23.13
CA TRP A 108 -5.22 -3.57 -22.21
C TRP A 108 -4.82 -2.17 -21.69
N MET A 109 -3.54 -1.92 -21.48
CA MET A 109 -3.06 -0.63 -20.97
C MET A 109 -3.28 0.51 -21.97
N GLY A 110 -3.38 0.21 -23.27
CA GLY A 110 -3.76 1.19 -24.32
C GLY A 110 -5.16 1.76 -24.15
N LEU A 111 -6.03 1.09 -23.39
CA LEU A 111 -7.40 1.54 -23.11
C LEU A 111 -7.51 2.44 -21.88
N ALA A 112 -6.44 2.56 -21.07
CA ALA A 112 -6.45 3.35 -19.85
C ALA A 112 -6.58 4.84 -20.12
N ASN A 113 -7.52 5.49 -19.46
CA ASN A 113 -7.76 6.93 -19.62
C ASN A 113 -8.40 7.55 -18.37
N VAL A 114 -8.49 8.87 -18.37
CA VAL A 114 -9.19 9.68 -17.36
C VAL A 114 -10.24 10.53 -18.06
N GLY A 115 -11.40 10.66 -17.46
CA GLY A 115 -12.41 11.62 -17.82
C GLY A 115 -13.00 12.34 -16.64
N TYR A 116 -13.81 13.34 -16.89
CA TYR A 116 -14.52 14.09 -15.85
C TYR A 116 -16.00 14.15 -16.12
N ALA A 117 -16.77 14.19 -15.04
CA ALA A 117 -18.19 14.50 -15.06
C ALA A 117 -18.50 15.62 -14.06
N TYR A 118 -19.36 16.55 -14.45
CA TYR A 118 -19.78 17.70 -13.65
C TYR A 118 -21.29 17.75 -13.48
N ALA A 119 -21.74 18.05 -12.27
CA ALA A 119 -23.15 18.31 -11.98
C ALA A 119 -23.27 19.33 -10.85
N GLU A 120 -24.46 19.85 -10.70
CA GLU A 120 -24.82 20.73 -9.59
C GLU A 120 -26.01 20.15 -8.82
N TYR A 121 -25.94 20.23 -7.52
CA TYR A 121 -27.00 19.80 -6.63
C TYR A 121 -27.57 20.99 -5.86
N GLN A 122 -28.84 21.32 -6.10
CA GLN A 122 -29.56 22.36 -5.38
C GLN A 122 -30.11 21.82 -4.07
N HIS A 123 -29.49 22.19 -2.96
CA HIS A 123 -29.95 21.82 -1.64
C HIS A 123 -30.93 22.86 -1.10
N LEU A 124 -32.19 22.45 -0.92
CA LEU A 124 -33.28 23.35 -0.44
C LEU A 124 -33.36 23.45 1.10
N GLY A 125 -32.65 22.58 1.79
CA GLY A 125 -32.63 22.54 3.26
C GLY A 125 -31.58 23.46 3.87
N THR A 126 -31.48 23.38 5.20
CA THR A 126 -30.41 24.03 5.97
C THR A 126 -29.10 23.30 5.82
N ARG A 127 -27.99 23.88 6.26
CA ARG A 127 -26.66 23.23 6.30
C ARG A 127 -26.75 21.91 7.07
N GLN A 128 -26.29 20.81 6.46
CA GLN A 128 -26.25 19.50 7.08
C GLN A 128 -25.14 18.63 6.48
N VAL A 129 -24.79 17.55 7.16
CA VAL A 129 -23.82 16.58 6.64
C VAL A 129 -24.50 15.60 5.71
N ALA A 130 -23.81 15.17 4.66
CA ALA A 130 -24.17 14.03 3.84
C ALA A 130 -23.00 13.07 3.70
N LEU A 131 -23.30 11.78 3.53
CA LEU A 131 -22.35 10.79 3.07
C LEU A 131 -22.38 10.74 1.55
N ILE A 132 -21.22 10.69 0.92
CA ILE A 132 -21.08 10.53 -0.52
C ILE A 132 -20.50 9.15 -0.79
N LEU A 133 -21.09 8.46 -1.78
CA LEU A 133 -20.54 7.27 -2.40
C LEU A 133 -20.37 7.53 -3.90
N ALA A 134 -19.12 7.66 -4.33
CA ALA A 134 -18.75 7.85 -5.73
C ALA A 134 -18.13 6.55 -6.26
N ASP A 135 -18.96 5.61 -6.72
CA ASP A 135 -18.55 4.29 -7.18
C ASP A 135 -17.82 4.34 -8.51
N LYS A 136 -16.73 3.61 -8.65
CA LYS A 136 -15.86 3.57 -9.82
C LYS A 136 -15.30 4.94 -10.21
N ALA A 137 -15.18 5.83 -9.23
CA ALA A 137 -14.55 7.14 -9.37
C ALA A 137 -13.20 7.17 -8.65
N GLY A 138 -12.18 7.78 -9.25
CA GLY A 138 -10.87 7.91 -8.62
C GLY A 138 -10.89 8.92 -7.46
N CYS A 139 -11.54 10.07 -7.68
CA CYS A 139 -11.83 11.08 -6.67
C CYS A 139 -13.00 11.95 -7.13
N PHE A 140 -13.55 12.70 -6.19
CA PHE A 140 -14.53 13.74 -6.53
C PHE A 140 -14.21 15.05 -5.81
N TYR A 141 -14.65 16.14 -6.37
CA TYR A 141 -14.55 17.47 -5.78
C TYR A 141 -15.94 17.93 -5.35
N TRP A 142 -16.08 18.23 -4.07
CA TRP A 142 -17.29 18.80 -3.50
C TRP A 142 -17.06 20.27 -3.18
N ASN A 143 -17.71 21.16 -3.91
CA ASN A 143 -17.50 22.60 -3.81
C ASN A 143 -16.01 23.01 -3.98
N GLY A 144 -15.28 22.29 -4.81
CA GLY A 144 -13.87 22.50 -5.12
C GLY A 144 -12.88 21.84 -4.17
N CYS A 145 -13.33 21.18 -3.11
CA CYS A 145 -12.48 20.38 -2.21
C CYS A 145 -12.45 18.92 -2.66
N PRO A 146 -11.27 18.29 -2.80
CA PRO A 146 -11.13 16.90 -3.22
C PRO A 146 -11.49 15.92 -2.10
N PHE A 147 -12.01 14.75 -2.48
CA PHE A 147 -12.31 13.61 -1.62
C PHE A 147 -12.05 12.31 -2.38
N PRO A 148 -11.73 11.21 -1.69
CA PRO A 148 -11.57 9.93 -2.35
C PRO A 148 -12.89 9.38 -2.89
N GLY A 149 -12.84 8.72 -4.04
CA GLY A 149 -13.93 7.92 -4.57
C GLY A 149 -13.71 6.43 -4.30
N ASP A 150 -14.72 5.62 -4.58
CA ASP A 150 -14.63 4.16 -4.55
C ASP A 150 -14.16 3.65 -5.91
N VAL A 151 -12.87 3.78 -6.18
CA VAL A 151 -12.27 3.47 -7.50
C VAL A 151 -12.54 2.03 -7.94
N TYR A 152 -12.74 1.11 -7.00
CA TYR A 152 -12.96 -0.31 -7.29
C TYR A 152 -14.43 -0.70 -7.41
N GLY A 153 -15.35 0.22 -7.08
CA GLY A 153 -16.79 -0.02 -7.13
C GLY A 153 -17.25 -1.12 -6.17
N ARG A 154 -16.68 -1.16 -4.97
CA ARG A 154 -17.00 -2.12 -3.91
C ARG A 154 -18.13 -1.66 -3.01
N HIS A 155 -18.65 -0.45 -3.22
CA HIS A 155 -19.76 0.15 -2.48
C HIS A 155 -19.46 0.36 -0.98
N TYR A 156 -18.22 0.64 -0.61
CA TYR A 156 -17.85 0.81 0.80
C TYR A 156 -17.22 2.16 1.16
N VAL A 157 -16.84 3.01 0.19
CA VAL A 157 -16.17 4.29 0.47
C VAL A 157 -17.20 5.39 0.69
N TYR A 158 -17.77 5.45 1.90
CA TYR A 158 -18.68 6.50 2.32
C TYR A 158 -17.92 7.65 2.96
N VAL A 159 -17.91 8.82 2.32
CA VAL A 159 -17.15 10.00 2.75
C VAL A 159 -18.10 11.11 3.22
N PRO A 160 -17.92 11.65 4.44
CA PRO A 160 -18.76 12.74 4.94
C PRO A 160 -18.37 14.08 4.32
N VAL A 161 -19.36 14.79 3.77
CA VAL A 161 -19.22 16.14 3.22
C VAL A 161 -20.29 17.06 3.79
N MET A 162 -20.06 18.37 3.64
CA MET A 162 -21.03 19.38 4.08
C MET A 162 -21.90 19.84 2.92
N LEU A 163 -23.22 19.62 3.01
CA LEU A 163 -24.23 20.23 2.16
C LEU A 163 -24.44 21.68 2.59
N LYS A 164 -24.26 22.62 1.67
CA LYS A 164 -24.58 24.03 1.87
C LYS A 164 -25.98 24.32 1.32
N PRO A 165 -26.76 25.19 1.94
CA PRO A 165 -27.99 25.72 1.32
C PRO A 165 -27.67 26.28 -0.07
N GLY A 166 -28.55 26.05 -1.03
CA GLY A 166 -28.35 26.50 -2.39
C GLY A 166 -27.50 25.52 -3.21
N ASN A 167 -26.74 26.04 -4.13
CA ASN A 167 -26.03 25.25 -5.12
C ASN A 167 -24.73 24.60 -4.57
N ASN A 168 -24.61 23.28 -4.73
CA ASN A 168 -23.39 22.49 -4.42
C ASN A 168 -22.81 21.95 -5.73
N ARG A 169 -21.57 22.31 -6.02
CA ARG A 169 -20.86 21.88 -7.23
C ARG A 169 -20.18 20.53 -7.03
N ILE A 170 -20.30 19.68 -8.01
CA ILE A 170 -19.78 18.32 -8.01
C ILE A 170 -18.94 18.13 -9.27
N LEU A 171 -17.65 17.80 -9.13
CA LEU A 171 -16.82 17.34 -10.21
C LEU A 171 -16.30 15.96 -9.85
N VAL A 172 -16.47 14.99 -10.73
CA VAL A 172 -15.97 13.62 -10.52
C VAL A 172 -14.89 13.32 -11.53
N ARG A 173 -13.72 12.86 -11.05
CA ARG A 173 -12.64 12.36 -11.89
C ARG A 173 -12.73 10.85 -11.95
N VAL A 174 -12.91 10.32 -13.15
CA VAL A 174 -13.13 8.91 -13.40
C VAL A 174 -11.96 8.38 -14.23
N GLY A 175 -11.18 7.48 -13.64
CA GLY A 175 -10.19 6.70 -14.36
C GLY A 175 -10.77 5.35 -14.76
N GLY A 176 -10.33 4.79 -15.86
CA GLY A 176 -10.80 3.47 -16.28
C GLY A 176 -10.33 3.08 -17.67
N TRP A 177 -10.97 2.08 -18.20
CA TRP A 177 -10.66 1.46 -19.49
C TRP A 177 -11.72 1.83 -20.52
N LYS A 178 -11.29 2.29 -21.71
CA LYS A 178 -12.18 2.64 -22.83
C LYS A 178 -13.20 3.70 -22.42
N GLU A 179 -14.45 3.32 -22.21
CA GLU A 179 -15.57 4.20 -21.84
C GLU A 179 -16.06 3.87 -20.42
N PRO A 180 -15.44 4.43 -19.38
CA PRO A 180 -15.80 4.11 -18.01
C PRO A 180 -17.20 4.62 -17.64
N LYS A 181 -17.81 3.93 -16.69
CA LYS A 181 -19.09 4.32 -16.08
C LYS A 181 -18.90 4.41 -14.58
N PHE A 182 -19.51 5.41 -13.95
CA PHE A 182 -19.49 5.57 -12.51
C PHE A 182 -20.90 5.80 -11.95
N SER A 183 -21.08 5.73 -10.65
CA SER A 183 -22.30 6.22 -10.00
C SER A 183 -21.97 7.22 -8.89
N PHE A 184 -22.88 8.15 -8.64
CA PHE A 184 -22.73 9.17 -7.60
C PHE A 184 -23.99 9.26 -6.76
N LYS A 185 -23.86 9.01 -5.45
CA LYS A 185 -24.98 8.92 -4.52
C LYS A 185 -24.75 9.85 -3.33
N ILE A 186 -25.75 10.65 -2.99
CA ILE A 186 -25.75 11.58 -1.86
C ILE A 186 -26.74 11.07 -0.83
N PHE A 187 -26.29 10.91 0.41
CA PHE A 187 -27.10 10.45 1.54
C PHE A 187 -27.09 11.52 2.63
N PRO A 188 -28.05 12.44 2.66
CA PRO A 188 -28.18 13.39 3.77
C PRO A 188 -28.38 12.64 5.09
N VAL A 189 -27.63 13.02 6.14
CA VAL A 189 -27.64 12.30 7.41
C VAL A 189 -27.96 13.23 8.59
N SER A 190 -28.72 12.68 9.57
CA SER A 190 -29.06 13.34 10.83
C SER A 190 -28.39 12.75 12.06
N VAL A 191 -27.57 11.69 11.85
CA VAL A 191 -26.80 11.01 12.92
C VAL A 191 -25.38 11.58 12.99
N ALA A 192 -24.74 11.52 14.14
CA ALA A 192 -23.35 11.99 14.28
C ALA A 192 -22.30 10.91 13.97
N ILE A 193 -22.71 9.64 13.94
CA ILE A 193 -21.86 8.51 13.60
C ILE A 193 -22.59 7.58 12.63
N PHE A 194 -21.97 7.27 11.50
CA PHE A 194 -22.35 6.19 10.60
C PHE A 194 -21.39 5.03 10.76
N ILE A 195 -21.90 3.87 11.20
CA ILE A 195 -21.12 2.62 11.31
C ILE A 195 -21.14 1.94 9.95
N ASN A 196 -20.01 1.91 9.27
CA ASN A 196 -19.90 1.35 7.92
C ASN A 196 -19.71 -0.17 7.97
N THR A 197 -20.81 -0.92 7.90
CA THR A 197 -20.79 -2.39 7.88
C THR A 197 -20.46 -2.99 6.52
N PHE A 198 -20.26 -2.19 5.47
CA PHE A 198 -19.87 -2.66 4.14
C PHE A 198 -18.35 -2.88 4.00
N ASP A 199 -17.54 -2.29 4.89
CA ASP A 199 -16.07 -2.39 4.88
C ASP A 199 -15.52 -3.04 6.16
N LEU A 200 -16.17 -4.09 6.62
CA LEU A 200 -15.71 -4.82 7.80
C LEU A 200 -14.46 -5.64 7.51
N THR A 201 -13.51 -5.62 8.45
CA THR A 201 -12.43 -6.61 8.52
C THR A 201 -12.70 -7.52 9.72
N ALA A 202 -13.30 -8.66 9.46
CA ALA A 202 -13.75 -9.58 10.50
C ALA A 202 -13.09 -10.95 10.37
N PRO A 203 -12.76 -11.62 11.50
CA PRO A 203 -12.34 -13.02 11.48
C PRO A 203 -13.54 -13.91 11.16
N ASP A 204 -13.27 -15.09 10.65
CA ASP A 204 -14.27 -16.15 10.63
C ASP A 204 -14.23 -16.92 11.96
N LEU A 205 -15.37 -17.36 12.44
CA LEU A 205 -15.50 -18.22 13.61
C LEU A 205 -15.36 -19.68 13.16
N VAL A 206 -14.26 -20.30 13.55
CA VAL A 206 -14.03 -21.72 13.25
C VAL A 206 -14.70 -22.58 14.31
N ARG A 207 -15.59 -23.48 13.86
CA ARG A 207 -16.31 -24.39 14.77
C ARG A 207 -15.36 -25.17 15.68
N ARG A 208 -15.67 -25.23 16.96
CA ARG A 208 -14.89 -25.93 18.00
C ARG A 208 -13.48 -25.36 18.23
N GLN A 209 -13.23 -24.12 17.81
CA GLN A 209 -11.96 -23.43 18.10
C GLN A 209 -12.22 -22.11 18.83
N PRO A 210 -11.46 -21.83 19.90
CA PRO A 210 -11.53 -20.53 20.54
C PRO A 210 -11.00 -19.44 19.60
N LEU A 211 -11.59 -18.26 19.69
CA LEU A 211 -11.11 -17.07 19.00
C LEU A 211 -10.59 -16.05 20.02
N ASP A 212 -9.42 -15.51 19.80
CA ASP A 212 -8.92 -14.27 20.40
C ASP A 212 -8.29 -13.44 19.26
N SER A 213 -8.99 -12.43 18.80
CA SER A 213 -8.64 -11.72 17.57
C SER A 213 -9.22 -10.30 17.57
N TRP A 214 -9.31 -9.69 16.39
CA TRP A 214 -9.71 -8.30 16.20
C TRP A 214 -10.78 -8.15 15.14
N LEU A 215 -11.69 -7.20 15.36
CA LEU A 215 -12.70 -6.76 14.40
C LEU A 215 -12.40 -5.33 13.98
N GLY A 216 -12.22 -5.09 12.70
CA GLY A 216 -12.04 -3.77 12.11
C GLY A 216 -13.37 -3.20 11.61
N VAL A 217 -13.80 -2.06 12.15
CA VAL A 217 -15.06 -1.41 11.77
C VAL A 217 -14.81 0.05 11.40
N PRO A 218 -14.94 0.44 10.14
CA PRO A 218 -14.91 1.85 9.77
C PRO A 218 -16.17 2.58 10.29
N VAL A 219 -15.95 3.78 10.82
CA VAL A 219 -17.01 4.70 11.20
C VAL A 219 -16.78 6.05 10.50
N ALA A 220 -17.82 6.59 9.87
CA ALA A 220 -17.80 7.95 9.38
C ALA A 220 -18.40 8.88 10.46
N VAL A 221 -17.63 9.87 10.87
CA VAL A 221 -18.05 10.91 11.82
C VAL A 221 -18.79 11.98 11.04
N THR A 222 -20.09 12.01 11.19
CA THR A 222 -21.01 12.92 10.48
C THR A 222 -21.41 14.12 11.34
N SER A 223 -20.61 14.42 12.35
CA SER A 223 -20.74 15.61 13.20
C SER A 223 -19.82 16.74 12.69
N GLU A 224 -20.23 17.98 12.81
CA GLU A 224 -19.40 19.16 12.59
C GLU A 224 -18.48 19.48 13.77
N ARG A 225 -18.70 18.84 14.92
CA ARG A 225 -17.91 19.00 16.15
C ARG A 225 -17.18 17.70 16.47
N PRO A 226 -16.00 17.77 17.09
CA PRO A 226 -15.35 16.58 17.65
C PRO A 226 -16.28 15.87 18.63
N LEU A 227 -16.41 14.56 18.51
CA LEU A 227 -17.14 13.74 19.48
C LEU A 227 -16.17 13.32 20.58
N GLN A 228 -16.63 13.32 21.83
CA GLN A 228 -15.79 13.01 23.00
C GLN A 228 -16.36 11.84 23.80
N ASN A 229 -15.49 11.23 24.63
CA ASN A 229 -15.89 10.17 25.57
C ASN A 229 -16.69 9.03 24.90
N ILE A 230 -16.19 8.55 23.77
CA ILE A 230 -16.87 7.52 23.01
C ILE A 230 -16.71 6.17 23.71
N THR A 231 -17.82 5.49 23.95
CA THR A 231 -17.86 4.12 24.46
C THR A 231 -18.31 3.17 23.36
N ILE A 232 -17.55 2.10 23.14
CA ILE A 232 -17.85 1.04 22.18
C ILE A 232 -18.13 -0.23 22.96
N THR A 233 -19.25 -0.89 22.68
CA THR A 233 -19.58 -2.20 23.25
C THR A 233 -19.86 -3.19 22.11
N LEU A 234 -19.34 -4.40 22.26
CA LEU A 234 -19.61 -5.53 21.37
C LEU A 234 -20.08 -6.71 22.22
N ASP A 235 -21.23 -7.28 21.86
CA ASP A 235 -21.77 -8.48 22.47
C ASP A 235 -22.54 -9.33 21.44
N ASP A 236 -23.03 -10.49 21.85
CA ASP A 236 -24.01 -11.26 21.09
C ASP A 236 -25.11 -11.79 22.01
N LYS A 237 -26.32 -11.96 21.46
CA LYS A 237 -27.47 -12.47 22.24
C LYS A 237 -27.36 -13.93 22.68
N SER A 238 -26.54 -14.69 21.97
CA SER A 238 -26.37 -16.14 22.24
C SER A 238 -25.32 -16.40 23.32
N GLY A 239 -24.53 -15.40 23.74
CA GLY A 239 -23.49 -15.50 24.76
C GLY A 239 -22.23 -16.27 24.29
N TYR A 240 -22.03 -16.44 22.99
CA TYR A 240 -20.81 -17.06 22.45
C TYR A 240 -19.60 -16.15 22.50
N LEU A 241 -19.81 -14.84 22.42
CA LEU A 241 -18.74 -13.83 22.52
C LEU A 241 -18.63 -13.31 23.94
N GLN A 242 -17.43 -13.06 24.37
CA GLN A 242 -17.18 -12.28 25.59
C GLN A 242 -17.61 -10.82 25.33
N PRO A 243 -18.44 -10.22 26.20
CA PRO A 243 -18.79 -8.82 26.07
C PRO A 243 -17.56 -7.92 26.17
N ILE A 244 -17.39 -7.02 25.22
CA ILE A 244 -16.28 -6.07 25.17
C ILE A 244 -16.80 -4.67 25.40
N ARG A 245 -16.06 -3.87 26.19
CA ARG A 245 -16.29 -2.44 26.36
C ARG A 245 -14.98 -1.69 26.25
N LEU A 246 -14.92 -0.74 25.31
CA LEU A 246 -13.77 0.12 25.04
C LEU A 246 -14.17 1.58 25.17
N SER A 247 -13.16 2.44 25.45
CA SER A 247 -13.33 3.89 25.44
C SER A 247 -12.32 4.53 24.50
N ILE A 248 -12.79 5.47 23.67
CA ILE A 248 -11.98 6.32 22.80
C ILE A 248 -12.16 7.75 23.26
N LYS A 249 -11.06 8.49 23.36
CA LYS A 249 -11.08 9.86 23.89
C LYS A 249 -11.85 10.81 23.00
N ASN A 250 -11.60 10.78 21.69
CA ASN A 250 -12.25 11.66 20.72
C ASN A 250 -12.25 11.06 19.31
N LEU A 251 -13.22 11.48 18.50
CA LEU A 251 -13.28 11.29 17.06
C LEU A 251 -13.35 12.68 16.38
N LEU A 252 -12.52 12.89 15.36
CA LEU A 252 -12.47 14.15 14.64
C LEU A 252 -13.71 14.34 13.74
N PRO A 253 -14.19 15.58 13.57
CA PRO A 253 -15.37 15.87 12.75
C PRO A 253 -15.11 15.56 11.27
N LEU A 254 -16.18 15.10 10.59
CA LEU A 254 -16.18 14.86 9.14
C LEU A 254 -15.02 13.94 8.67
N THR A 255 -14.63 12.93 9.45
CA THR A 255 -13.58 11.99 9.12
C THR A 255 -14.10 10.55 9.03
N VAL A 256 -13.37 9.69 8.36
CA VAL A 256 -13.56 8.24 8.43
C VAL A 256 -12.44 7.65 9.29
N GLN A 257 -12.79 6.83 10.28
CA GLN A 257 -11.84 6.17 11.16
C GLN A 257 -12.17 4.69 11.28
N LYS A 258 -11.17 3.84 11.23
CA LYS A 258 -11.32 2.40 11.39
C LYS A 258 -11.05 2.00 12.84
N LEU A 259 -12.08 1.53 13.52
CA LEU A 259 -11.99 1.07 14.91
C LEU A 259 -11.42 -0.34 14.95
N ALA A 260 -10.45 -0.58 15.82
CA ALA A 260 -9.95 -1.91 16.16
C ALA A 260 -10.62 -2.38 17.46
N ILE A 261 -11.47 -3.39 17.37
CA ILE A 261 -12.27 -3.92 18.47
C ILE A 261 -11.81 -5.34 18.76
N PRO A 262 -11.33 -5.67 19.98
CA PRO A 262 -11.04 -7.06 20.34
C PRO A 262 -12.30 -7.92 20.20
N ILE A 263 -12.13 -9.16 19.76
CA ILE A 263 -13.23 -10.13 19.67
C ILE A 263 -12.74 -11.46 20.21
N ARG A 264 -13.47 -12.02 21.19
CA ARG A 264 -13.12 -13.26 21.87
C ARG A 264 -14.35 -14.13 22.03
N THR A 265 -14.18 -15.45 21.86
CA THR A 265 -15.23 -16.40 22.21
C THR A 265 -15.18 -16.76 23.70
N ASN A 266 -16.33 -17.12 24.24
CA ASN A 266 -16.39 -17.69 25.59
C ASN A 266 -15.76 -19.11 25.63
N ARG A 267 -15.37 -19.57 26.82
CA ARG A 267 -14.78 -20.91 27.02
C ARG A 267 -15.69 -22.05 26.59
N SER A 268 -17.02 -21.87 26.69
CA SER A 268 -18.03 -22.83 26.27
C SER A 268 -18.20 -22.96 24.73
N TRP A 269 -17.62 -22.05 23.94
CA TRP A 269 -17.72 -22.09 22.48
C TRP A 269 -17.26 -23.41 21.86
N PRO A 270 -16.12 -24.02 22.25
CA PRO A 270 -15.67 -25.28 21.66
C PRO A 270 -16.65 -26.48 21.88
N GLU A 271 -17.48 -26.38 22.91
CA GLU A 271 -18.41 -27.45 23.31
C GLU A 271 -19.82 -27.30 22.71
N ALA A 272 -20.16 -26.10 22.22
CA ALA A 272 -21.47 -25.81 21.68
C ALA A 272 -21.59 -26.13 20.19
N ASP A 273 -22.61 -26.92 19.82
CA ASP A 273 -23.01 -27.10 18.42
C ASP A 273 -23.80 -25.89 17.92
N PHE A 274 -23.06 -24.89 17.41
CA PHE A 274 -23.67 -23.76 16.74
C PHE A 274 -24.05 -24.14 15.31
N ALA A 275 -25.32 -24.39 15.03
CA ALA A 275 -25.79 -24.92 13.75
C ALA A 275 -25.80 -23.87 12.64
N ALA A 276 -25.89 -22.58 12.97
CA ALA A 276 -25.96 -21.52 11.96
C ALA A 276 -24.59 -21.23 11.32
N ASP A 277 -24.61 -20.74 10.09
CA ASP A 277 -23.40 -20.33 9.35
C ASP A 277 -23.02 -18.86 9.60
N THR A 278 -23.78 -18.15 10.43
CA THR A 278 -23.51 -16.75 10.79
C THR A 278 -23.90 -16.47 12.24
N LEU A 279 -22.97 -15.97 13.02
CA LEU A 279 -23.23 -15.37 14.32
C LEU A 279 -23.39 -13.86 14.15
N TRP A 280 -24.44 -13.29 14.73
CA TRP A 280 -24.69 -11.86 14.68
C TRP A 280 -24.25 -11.19 15.98
N ALA A 281 -23.16 -10.44 15.93
CA ALA A 281 -22.74 -9.60 17.03
C ALA A 281 -23.45 -8.22 16.98
N ASN A 282 -23.72 -7.66 18.15
CA ASN A 282 -24.30 -6.32 18.30
C ASN A 282 -23.17 -5.35 18.64
N LEU A 283 -22.92 -4.43 17.75
CA LEU A 283 -22.00 -3.32 17.98
C LEU A 283 -22.81 -2.09 18.38
N LYS A 284 -22.40 -1.44 19.47
CA LYS A 284 -22.96 -0.19 19.94
C LYS A 284 -21.85 0.83 20.17
N VAL A 285 -22.02 2.00 19.61
CA VAL A 285 -21.15 3.17 19.81
C VAL A 285 -21.97 4.23 20.50
N GLU A 286 -21.53 4.70 21.66
CA GLU A 286 -22.15 5.79 22.41
C GLU A 286 -21.21 6.99 22.36
N ALA A 287 -21.74 8.16 21.96
CA ALA A 287 -21.04 9.44 21.93
C ALA A 287 -22.02 10.57 22.27
N ASP A 288 -21.59 11.50 23.09
CA ASP A 288 -22.39 12.67 23.51
C ASP A 288 -23.83 12.31 23.94
N GLY A 289 -24.00 11.18 24.66
CA GLY A 289 -25.29 10.69 25.16
C GLY A 289 -26.20 10.02 24.12
N GLN A 290 -25.77 9.96 22.85
CA GLN A 290 -26.50 9.28 21.78
C GLN A 290 -25.91 7.87 21.52
N LYS A 291 -26.77 6.96 21.03
CA LYS A 291 -26.44 5.57 20.79
C LYS A 291 -26.61 5.21 19.33
N TYR A 292 -25.55 4.65 18.74
CA TYR A 292 -25.50 4.16 17.37
C TYR A 292 -25.26 2.64 17.41
N THR A 293 -26.06 1.87 16.69
CA THR A 293 -26.00 0.41 16.74
C THR A 293 -25.88 -0.18 15.36
N ALA A 294 -25.15 -1.28 15.24
CA ALA A 294 -25.10 -2.08 14.04
C ALA A 294 -25.02 -3.58 14.38
N ARG A 295 -25.57 -4.41 13.50
CA ARG A 295 -25.39 -5.87 13.58
C ARG A 295 -24.22 -6.27 12.69
N ILE A 296 -23.27 -6.99 13.24
CA ILE A 296 -22.05 -7.43 12.58
C ILE A 296 -22.18 -8.93 12.26
N PRO A 297 -22.18 -9.34 10.99
CA PRO A 297 -22.20 -10.75 10.61
C PRO A 297 -20.80 -11.34 10.77
N LEU A 298 -20.68 -12.39 11.56
CA LEU A 298 -19.48 -13.21 11.71
C LEU A 298 -19.75 -14.57 11.08
N ARG A 299 -19.03 -14.87 10.01
CA ARG A 299 -19.17 -16.15 9.30
C ARG A 299 -18.66 -17.29 10.16
N VAL A 300 -19.43 -18.37 10.27
CA VAL A 300 -19.08 -19.59 11.01
C VAL A 300 -18.74 -20.69 10.02
N VAL A 301 -17.57 -21.29 10.15
CA VAL A 301 -17.04 -22.26 9.20
C VAL A 301 -16.45 -23.49 9.90
N ASN A 302 -16.34 -24.59 9.16
CA ASN A 302 -15.53 -25.72 9.59
C ASN A 302 -14.06 -25.43 9.36
N PHE A 303 -13.18 -26.01 10.18
CA PHE A 303 -11.74 -25.76 10.10
C PHE A 303 -11.15 -26.07 8.72
N GLN A 304 -11.64 -27.13 8.05
CA GLN A 304 -11.15 -27.54 6.72
C GLN A 304 -11.53 -26.58 5.58
N GLN A 305 -12.43 -25.64 5.84
CA GLN A 305 -12.82 -24.64 4.85
C GLN A 305 -11.86 -23.46 4.86
N PRO A 306 -11.68 -22.76 3.73
CA PRO A 306 -10.96 -21.50 3.71
C PRO A 306 -11.58 -20.50 4.67
N HIS A 307 -10.77 -19.89 5.55
CA HIS A 307 -11.24 -18.96 6.57
C HIS A 307 -10.28 -17.80 6.80
N ARG A 308 -10.83 -16.70 7.36
CA ARG A 308 -10.13 -15.46 7.65
C ARG A 308 -9.60 -15.46 9.07
N VAL A 309 -8.33 -15.03 9.19
CA VAL A 309 -7.67 -14.78 10.49
C VAL A 309 -7.27 -13.31 10.52
N THR A 310 -7.77 -12.56 11.50
CA THR A 310 -7.45 -11.14 11.63
C THR A 310 -6.28 -10.91 12.57
N TYR A 311 -5.56 -9.81 12.34
CA TYR A 311 -4.42 -9.39 13.15
C TYR A 311 -4.27 -7.85 13.13
N LEU A 312 -3.48 -7.30 14.04
CA LEU A 312 -3.08 -5.91 14.00
C LEU A 312 -1.80 -5.73 13.16
N SER A 313 -1.83 -4.81 12.24
CA SER A 313 -0.68 -4.47 11.43
C SER A 313 0.41 -3.78 12.24
N ASP A 314 1.67 -4.20 12.09
CA ASP A 314 2.83 -3.56 12.70
C ASP A 314 3.08 -2.14 12.16
N ILE A 315 2.51 -1.81 11.01
CA ILE A 315 2.66 -0.50 10.35
C ILE A 315 1.85 0.58 11.07
N ASP A 316 0.57 0.31 11.39
CA ASP A 316 -0.37 1.34 11.83
C ASP A 316 -1.39 0.85 12.86
N SER A 317 -1.25 -0.38 13.35
CA SER A 317 -2.19 -1.04 14.27
C SER A 317 -3.62 -1.16 13.73
N SER A 318 -3.83 -1.01 12.42
CA SER A 318 -5.12 -1.30 11.80
C SER A 318 -5.37 -2.81 11.75
N VAL A 319 -6.65 -3.19 11.82
CA VAL A 319 -7.04 -4.59 11.69
C VAL A 319 -6.91 -5.01 10.24
N GLN A 320 -6.08 -6.01 9.99
CA GLN A 320 -5.90 -6.68 8.70
C GLN A 320 -6.31 -8.15 8.82
N TYR A 321 -6.34 -8.88 7.70
CA TYR A 321 -6.59 -10.31 7.73
C TYR A 321 -5.75 -11.05 6.70
N PHE A 322 -5.57 -12.34 6.90
CA PHE A 322 -5.15 -13.27 5.87
C PHE A 322 -6.16 -14.43 5.79
N ALA A 323 -6.20 -15.09 4.66
CA ALA A 323 -6.99 -16.31 4.51
C ALA A 323 -6.10 -17.53 4.60
N VAL A 324 -6.63 -18.59 5.20
CA VAL A 324 -5.94 -19.87 5.31
C VAL A 324 -6.82 -21.00 4.78
N LEU A 325 -6.25 -21.90 4.01
CA LEU A 325 -6.81 -23.21 3.64
C LEU A 325 -5.92 -24.28 4.27
N PRO A 326 -6.43 -24.99 5.31
CA PRO A 326 -5.67 -26.03 5.99
C PRO A 326 -5.46 -27.29 5.13
N PRO A 327 -4.47 -28.14 5.48
CA PRO A 327 -4.27 -29.41 4.83
C PRO A 327 -5.48 -30.36 4.95
N LYS A 328 -5.66 -31.24 3.96
CA LYS A 328 -6.63 -32.34 4.05
C LYS A 328 -6.39 -33.16 5.33
N ASN A 329 -7.46 -33.46 6.05
CA ASN A 329 -7.39 -34.27 7.28
C ASN A 329 -6.40 -33.71 8.33
N PHE A 330 -6.25 -32.38 8.38
CA PHE A 330 -5.43 -31.76 9.41
C PHE A 330 -5.97 -32.14 10.80
N ALA A 331 -5.09 -32.65 11.63
CA ALA A 331 -5.30 -32.79 13.08
C ALA A 331 -4.19 -32.02 13.79
N TYR A 332 -4.49 -31.48 14.95
CA TYR A 332 -3.47 -30.84 15.80
C TYR A 332 -2.59 -31.92 16.44
N ASP A 333 -1.85 -32.65 15.59
CA ASP A 333 -0.77 -33.52 16.02
C ASP A 333 0.50 -32.66 16.14
N GLN A 334 1.02 -32.55 17.35
CA GLN A 334 2.17 -31.67 17.65
C GLN A 334 3.47 -32.11 16.97
N GLU A 335 3.58 -33.34 16.52
CA GLU A 335 4.79 -33.86 15.89
C GLU A 335 4.85 -33.58 14.39
N LYS A 336 3.71 -33.54 13.71
CA LYS A 336 3.67 -33.36 12.25
C LYS A 336 3.83 -31.89 11.87
N ARG A 337 4.83 -31.59 11.04
CA ARG A 337 5.04 -30.30 10.40
C ARG A 337 4.60 -30.33 8.95
N TYR A 338 3.98 -29.24 8.51
CA TYR A 338 3.46 -29.07 7.14
C TYR A 338 4.23 -28.00 6.40
N ALA A 339 4.30 -28.10 5.10
CA ALA A 339 4.79 -27.00 4.28
C ALA A 339 3.80 -25.81 4.33
N LEU A 340 4.29 -24.65 3.95
CA LEU A 340 3.50 -23.44 3.77
C LEU A 340 3.59 -22.97 2.31
N ILE A 341 2.45 -22.86 1.64
CA ILE A 341 2.33 -22.18 0.36
C ILE A 341 1.75 -20.79 0.63
N LEU A 342 2.57 -19.77 0.55
CA LEU A 342 2.15 -18.37 0.63
C LEU A 342 1.72 -17.93 -0.76
N SER A 343 0.45 -17.52 -0.89
CA SER A 343 -0.15 -17.19 -2.19
C SER A 343 -0.52 -15.72 -2.28
N ALA A 344 0.07 -15.03 -3.26
CA ALA A 344 -0.24 -13.65 -3.59
C ALA A 344 -1.39 -13.59 -4.61
N HIS A 345 -2.47 -12.86 -4.27
CA HIS A 345 -3.64 -12.75 -5.14
C HIS A 345 -3.43 -11.78 -6.31
N GLY A 346 -4.21 -11.97 -7.37
CA GLY A 346 -4.29 -11.06 -8.52
C GLY A 346 -5.05 -9.77 -8.19
N ALA A 347 -4.99 -8.79 -9.09
CA ALA A 347 -5.74 -7.55 -8.97
C ALA A 347 -7.25 -7.81 -8.84
N SER A 348 -7.93 -7.06 -7.96
CA SER A 348 -9.37 -7.21 -7.71
C SER A 348 -9.78 -8.47 -6.91
N VAL A 349 -8.87 -9.36 -6.57
CA VAL A 349 -9.15 -10.60 -5.83
C VAL A 349 -8.96 -10.39 -4.33
N GLU A 350 -9.91 -10.87 -3.52
CA GLU A 350 -9.78 -10.92 -2.07
C GLU A 350 -8.91 -12.12 -1.65
N ALA A 351 -8.17 -12.00 -0.55
CA ALA A 351 -7.35 -13.10 -0.04
C ALA A 351 -8.14 -14.39 0.19
N ILE A 352 -9.40 -14.28 0.66
CA ILE A 352 -10.27 -15.45 0.82
C ILE A 352 -10.61 -16.10 -0.54
N GLY A 353 -10.84 -15.31 -1.58
CA GLY A 353 -11.05 -15.80 -2.95
C GLY A 353 -9.81 -16.49 -3.50
N GLN A 354 -8.61 -15.94 -3.21
CA GLN A 354 -7.34 -16.58 -3.59
C GLN A 354 -7.19 -17.96 -2.91
N ALA A 355 -7.47 -18.05 -1.61
CA ALA A 355 -7.40 -19.32 -0.89
C ALA A 355 -8.43 -20.35 -1.44
N MET A 356 -9.60 -19.89 -1.89
CA MET A 356 -10.64 -20.73 -2.49
C MET A 356 -10.30 -21.23 -3.90
N ALA A 357 -9.30 -20.65 -4.58
CA ALA A 357 -8.85 -21.10 -5.89
C ALA A 357 -8.00 -22.40 -5.84
N TYR A 358 -7.66 -22.85 -4.64
CA TYR A 358 -6.87 -24.06 -4.43
C TYR A 358 -7.72 -25.21 -3.86
N GLU A 359 -7.38 -26.42 -4.24
CA GLU A 359 -7.79 -27.61 -3.51
C GLU A 359 -6.90 -27.83 -2.28
N PRO A 360 -7.45 -28.30 -1.14
CA PRO A 360 -6.64 -28.62 0.02
C PRO A 360 -5.56 -29.65 -0.29
N LYS A 361 -4.32 -29.41 0.16
CA LYS A 361 -3.21 -30.35 0.02
C LYS A 361 -3.11 -31.25 1.25
N ASP A 362 -2.53 -32.42 1.15
CA ASP A 362 -2.24 -33.31 2.28
C ASP A 362 -0.93 -32.96 3.00
N TRP A 363 -0.13 -32.07 2.40
CA TRP A 363 1.25 -31.78 2.79
C TRP A 363 1.50 -30.29 3.14
N ALA A 364 0.58 -29.37 2.83
CA ALA A 364 0.80 -27.93 2.99
C ALA A 364 -0.44 -27.17 3.44
N PHE A 365 -0.24 -26.14 4.27
CA PHE A 365 -1.15 -25.03 4.42
C PHE A 365 -1.03 -24.09 3.22
N ILE A 366 -2.16 -23.53 2.78
CA ILE A 366 -2.17 -22.43 1.82
C ILE A 366 -2.61 -21.17 2.56
N VAL A 367 -1.79 -20.13 2.52
CA VAL A 367 -2.04 -18.86 3.19
C VAL A 367 -2.00 -17.74 2.16
N ALA A 368 -3.05 -16.94 2.12
CA ALA A 368 -3.14 -15.78 1.24
C ALA A 368 -3.20 -14.48 2.08
N ALA A 369 -2.23 -13.62 1.92
CA ALA A 369 -2.23 -12.26 2.47
C ALA A 369 -3.16 -11.35 1.64
N THR A 370 -3.50 -10.16 2.17
CA THR A 370 -4.44 -9.24 1.50
C THR A 370 -3.77 -8.20 0.62
N ASN A 371 -2.43 -8.06 0.66
CA ASN A 371 -1.80 -6.87 0.08
C ASN A 371 -2.47 -5.57 0.61
N ARG A 372 -3.05 -5.65 1.78
CA ARG A 372 -3.91 -4.70 2.51
C ARG A 372 -5.28 -4.44 1.86
N ARG A 373 -5.42 -4.60 0.55
CA ARG A 373 -6.68 -4.48 -0.24
C ARG A 373 -6.57 -5.31 -1.52
N PRO A 374 -7.69 -5.62 -2.22
CA PRO A 374 -7.69 -6.41 -3.44
C PRO A 374 -6.84 -5.89 -4.60
N TYR A 375 -6.62 -4.58 -4.65
CA TYR A 375 -5.64 -3.96 -5.53
C TYR A 375 -4.37 -3.56 -4.78
N GLY A 376 -4.51 -3.16 -3.53
CA GLY A 376 -3.46 -2.87 -2.57
C GLY A 376 -2.30 -2.07 -3.14
N PHE A 377 -1.10 -2.65 -3.02
CA PHE A 377 0.17 -2.02 -3.37
C PHE A 377 1.00 -2.88 -4.35
N ASP A 378 0.36 -3.64 -5.24
CA ASP A 378 1.02 -4.52 -6.20
C ASP A 378 2.09 -5.44 -5.57
N TRP A 379 1.95 -5.75 -4.27
CA TRP A 379 2.89 -6.51 -3.44
C TRP A 379 4.23 -5.81 -3.16
N GLN A 380 4.32 -4.52 -3.47
CA GLN A 380 5.47 -3.65 -3.17
C GLN A 380 5.23 -2.91 -1.85
N ASP A 381 6.20 -2.16 -1.36
CA ASP A 381 6.07 -1.30 -0.18
C ASP A 381 5.29 -1.96 0.97
N TRP A 382 4.11 -1.42 1.28
CA TRP A 382 3.22 -1.91 2.35
C TRP A 382 2.64 -3.29 2.05
N GLY A 383 2.47 -3.68 0.79
CA GLY A 383 2.03 -5.03 0.39
C GLY A 383 3.11 -6.07 0.67
N ARG A 384 4.38 -5.75 0.43
CA ARG A 384 5.53 -6.58 0.80
C ARG A 384 5.62 -6.75 2.32
N LEU A 385 5.47 -5.65 3.08
CA LEU A 385 5.49 -5.70 4.54
C LEU A 385 4.31 -6.51 5.10
N ASP A 386 3.13 -6.38 4.52
CA ASP A 386 1.93 -7.14 4.89
C ASP A 386 2.16 -8.66 4.74
N VAL A 387 2.65 -9.10 3.58
CA VAL A 387 2.88 -10.53 3.35
C VAL A 387 4.01 -11.09 4.20
N LEU A 388 5.05 -10.32 4.51
CA LEU A 388 6.12 -10.74 5.41
C LEU A 388 5.63 -10.87 6.85
N GLN A 389 4.75 -9.97 7.32
CA GLN A 389 4.10 -10.11 8.62
C GLN A 389 3.20 -11.34 8.65
N VAL A 390 2.40 -11.58 7.61
CA VAL A 390 1.56 -12.79 7.48
C VAL A 390 2.39 -14.07 7.48
N LEU A 391 3.55 -14.08 6.82
CA LEU A 391 4.48 -15.21 6.85
C LEU A 391 4.91 -15.56 8.30
N GLN A 392 5.28 -14.54 9.09
CA GLN A 392 5.67 -14.75 10.49
C GLN A 392 4.49 -15.21 11.35
N LEU A 393 3.31 -14.62 11.17
CA LEU A 393 2.09 -15.03 11.86
C LEU A 393 1.72 -16.48 11.53
N ALA A 394 1.73 -16.86 10.26
CA ALA A 394 1.44 -18.24 9.84
C ALA A 394 2.41 -19.25 10.46
N LYS A 395 3.71 -18.95 10.50
CA LYS A 395 4.72 -19.78 11.18
C LYS A 395 4.51 -19.87 12.69
N SER A 396 3.94 -18.85 13.33
CA SER A 396 3.68 -18.85 14.77
C SER A 396 2.38 -19.55 15.16
N ILE A 397 1.38 -19.50 14.28
CA ILE A 397 0.04 -20.05 14.56
C ILE A 397 -0.05 -21.53 14.17
N TYR A 398 0.57 -21.93 13.06
CA TYR A 398 0.44 -23.26 12.48
C TYR A 398 1.74 -24.06 12.60
N PRO A 399 1.67 -25.41 12.62
CA PRO A 399 2.87 -26.27 12.70
C PRO A 399 3.59 -26.34 11.36
N ILE A 400 4.27 -25.24 10.99
CA ILE A 400 4.97 -25.10 9.70
C ILE A 400 6.39 -25.62 9.79
N ASP A 401 6.81 -26.36 8.77
CA ASP A 401 8.21 -26.70 8.48
C ASP A 401 8.88 -25.50 7.79
N SER A 402 9.76 -24.82 8.50
CA SER A 402 10.41 -23.60 8.02
C SER A 402 11.29 -23.81 6.78
N ASP A 403 11.73 -25.04 6.51
CA ASP A 403 12.51 -25.38 5.32
C ASP A 403 11.61 -25.67 4.10
N ARG A 404 10.30 -25.69 4.26
CA ARG A 404 9.33 -25.93 3.20
C ARG A 404 8.29 -24.80 3.12
N VAL A 405 8.78 -23.62 2.91
CA VAL A 405 7.96 -22.40 2.67
C VAL A 405 8.11 -22.01 1.21
N TYR A 406 7.00 -21.83 0.53
CA TYR A 406 6.95 -21.51 -0.89
C TYR A 406 6.15 -20.22 -1.11
N LEU A 407 6.49 -19.50 -2.17
CA LEU A 407 5.73 -18.32 -2.59
C LEU A 407 5.24 -18.53 -4.03
N THR A 408 3.95 -18.26 -4.24
CA THR A 408 3.33 -18.30 -5.57
C THR A 408 2.28 -17.22 -5.69
N GLY A 409 1.83 -16.93 -6.90
CA GLY A 409 0.76 -15.97 -7.14
C GLY A 409 0.54 -15.76 -8.63
N HIS A 410 -0.64 -15.25 -8.97
CA HIS A 410 -1.07 -15.05 -10.34
C HIS A 410 -1.31 -13.58 -10.66
N SER A 411 -0.97 -13.15 -11.88
CA SER A 411 -1.18 -11.77 -12.35
C SER A 411 -0.39 -10.76 -11.49
N MET A 412 -1.05 -9.81 -10.84
CA MET A 412 -0.44 -8.94 -9.83
C MET A 412 0.28 -9.76 -8.74
N GLY A 413 -0.26 -10.93 -8.35
CA GLY A 413 0.40 -11.85 -7.43
C GLY A 413 1.63 -12.54 -8.03
N GLY A 414 1.66 -12.74 -9.35
CA GLY A 414 2.84 -13.21 -10.07
C GLY A 414 3.98 -12.19 -10.04
N HIS A 415 3.67 -10.90 -10.24
CA HIS A 415 4.61 -9.81 -9.99
C HIS A 415 5.09 -9.79 -8.53
N GLY A 416 4.15 -9.90 -7.57
CA GLY A 416 4.48 -9.99 -6.15
C GLY A 416 5.38 -11.18 -5.81
N THR A 417 5.18 -12.32 -6.47
CA THR A 417 6.04 -13.49 -6.32
C THR A 417 7.46 -13.21 -6.79
N TRP A 418 7.63 -12.52 -7.91
CA TRP A 418 8.93 -12.04 -8.36
C TRP A 418 9.56 -11.07 -7.38
N HIS A 419 8.85 -9.99 -7.04
CA HIS A 419 9.37 -8.93 -6.19
C HIS A 419 9.77 -9.45 -4.81
N ILE A 420 8.85 -10.09 -4.09
CA ILE A 420 9.10 -10.60 -2.74
C ILE A 420 10.11 -11.74 -2.76
N GLY A 421 9.98 -12.68 -3.71
CA GLY A 421 10.86 -13.84 -3.81
C GLY A 421 12.30 -13.47 -4.07
N LEU A 422 12.58 -12.52 -4.96
CA LEU A 422 13.95 -12.10 -5.28
C LEU A 422 14.57 -11.22 -4.19
N HIS A 423 13.77 -10.39 -3.50
CA HIS A 423 14.29 -9.59 -2.37
C HIS A 423 14.50 -10.43 -1.10
N HIS A 424 13.73 -11.49 -0.91
CA HIS A 424 13.76 -12.32 0.30
C HIS A 424 13.94 -13.82 -0.03
N ALA A 425 14.86 -14.12 -0.94
CA ALA A 425 15.09 -15.47 -1.43
C ALA A 425 15.46 -16.49 -0.33
N ASP A 426 16.03 -16.02 0.77
CA ASP A 426 16.36 -16.82 1.95
C ASP A 426 15.15 -17.22 2.82
N GLN A 427 13.94 -16.76 2.48
CA GLN A 427 12.72 -17.14 3.17
C GLN A 427 11.98 -18.30 2.50
N PHE A 428 12.34 -18.64 1.26
CA PHE A 428 11.56 -19.56 0.42
C PHE A 428 12.42 -20.72 -0.11
N ALA A 429 11.84 -21.92 -0.08
CA ALA A 429 12.44 -23.10 -0.68
C ALA A 429 12.36 -23.09 -2.23
N ALA A 430 11.32 -22.48 -2.77
CA ALA A 430 11.10 -22.23 -4.19
C ALA A 430 10.03 -21.15 -4.37
N ILE A 431 10.01 -20.52 -5.55
CA ILE A 431 8.94 -19.60 -5.94
C ILE A 431 8.29 -20.02 -7.26
N ALA A 432 7.00 -19.66 -7.42
CA ALA A 432 6.26 -20.01 -8.63
C ALA A 432 5.39 -18.83 -9.11
N PRO A 433 5.97 -17.83 -9.81
CA PRO A 433 5.22 -16.74 -10.41
C PRO A 433 4.38 -17.25 -11.60
N SER A 434 3.09 -16.90 -11.62
CA SER A 434 2.16 -17.18 -12.70
C SER A 434 1.67 -15.89 -13.33
N ALA A 435 1.82 -15.72 -14.64
CA ALA A 435 1.41 -14.56 -15.43
C ALA A 435 1.81 -13.20 -14.80
N GLY A 436 3.04 -13.12 -14.25
CA GLY A 436 3.55 -11.95 -13.54
C GLY A 436 4.42 -11.06 -14.43
N TRP A 437 4.28 -9.73 -14.26
CA TRP A 437 5.13 -8.76 -14.98
C TRP A 437 6.47 -8.47 -14.25
N ASP A 438 7.44 -7.95 -14.99
CA ASP A 438 8.76 -7.55 -14.47
C ASP A 438 8.67 -6.32 -13.55
N SER A 439 8.13 -5.22 -14.08
CA SER A 439 7.89 -3.98 -13.34
C SER A 439 6.67 -3.25 -13.89
N PHE A 440 6.09 -2.37 -13.10
CA PHE A 440 4.96 -1.57 -13.52
C PHE A 440 5.29 -0.69 -14.74
N GLN A 441 6.51 -0.15 -14.81
CA GLN A 441 6.96 0.68 -15.91
C GLN A 441 7.09 -0.08 -17.24
N PHE A 442 7.45 -1.37 -17.20
CA PHE A 442 7.47 -2.23 -18.39
C PHE A 442 6.06 -2.70 -18.79
N TYR A 443 5.14 -2.73 -17.82
CA TYR A 443 3.78 -3.17 -18.04
C TYR A 443 2.88 -2.04 -18.58
N VAL A 444 3.12 -0.77 -18.19
CA VAL A 444 2.33 0.39 -18.58
C VAL A 444 2.99 1.14 -19.74
N PRO A 445 2.28 1.40 -20.85
CA PRO A 445 2.82 2.17 -21.97
C PRO A 445 3.30 3.56 -21.56
N LEU A 446 4.53 3.87 -21.90
CA LEU A 446 5.22 5.08 -21.46
C LEU A 446 4.54 6.38 -21.93
N PHE A 447 3.94 6.40 -23.11
CA PHE A 447 3.27 7.59 -23.65
C PHE A 447 2.01 7.99 -22.87
N LEU A 448 1.42 7.08 -22.11
CA LEU A 448 0.31 7.40 -21.20
C LEU A 448 0.78 8.10 -19.92
N GLN A 449 2.06 8.10 -19.65
CA GLN A 449 2.70 8.72 -18.49
C GLN A 449 3.02 10.19 -18.77
N LYS A 450 2.00 11.02 -18.96
CA LYS A 450 2.17 12.43 -19.37
C LYS A 450 3.10 13.22 -18.46
N GLY A 451 3.06 13.01 -17.14
CA GLY A 451 3.93 13.71 -16.18
C GLY A 451 5.43 13.46 -16.40
N GLU A 452 5.80 12.41 -17.14
CA GLU A 452 7.19 12.05 -17.40
C GLU A 452 7.72 12.69 -18.69
N ILE A 453 6.87 12.91 -19.68
CA ILE A 453 7.25 13.47 -20.99
C ILE A 453 7.95 14.84 -20.85
N PHE A 454 7.53 15.61 -19.85
CA PHE A 454 8.06 16.96 -19.60
C PHE A 454 9.17 16.98 -18.55
N GLY A 455 9.52 15.84 -17.96
CA GLY A 455 10.58 15.73 -16.96
C GLY A 455 11.96 15.88 -17.57
N GLN A 456 12.85 16.60 -16.88
CA GLN A 456 14.27 16.61 -17.24
C GLN A 456 14.90 15.25 -16.96
N PRO A 457 15.75 14.70 -17.86
CA PRO A 457 16.34 13.38 -17.67
C PRO A 457 17.04 13.18 -16.32
N GLN A 458 17.73 14.21 -15.81
CA GLN A 458 18.41 14.15 -14.51
C GLN A 458 17.42 14.04 -13.34
N MET A 459 16.28 14.74 -13.40
CA MET A 459 15.21 14.65 -12.40
C MET A 459 14.52 13.29 -12.46
N LEU A 460 14.26 12.79 -13.68
CA LEU A 460 13.69 11.47 -13.87
C LEU A 460 14.62 10.36 -13.36
N ALA A 461 15.94 10.53 -13.53
CA ALA A 461 16.93 9.59 -12.99
C ALA A 461 16.89 9.49 -11.45
N ILE A 462 16.60 10.59 -10.74
CA ILE A 462 16.40 10.55 -9.27
C ILE A 462 15.15 9.74 -8.91
N ARG A 463 14.04 9.95 -9.62
CA ARG A 463 12.81 9.14 -9.43
C ARG A 463 13.05 7.68 -9.77
N ASP A 464 13.69 7.40 -10.91
CA ASP A 464 13.91 6.05 -11.41
C ASP A 464 14.85 5.25 -10.52
N ALA A 465 15.78 5.92 -9.82
CA ALA A 465 16.63 5.28 -8.82
C ALA A 465 15.81 4.68 -7.65
N VAL A 466 14.70 5.34 -7.25
CA VAL A 466 13.77 4.79 -6.26
C VAL A 466 12.98 3.61 -6.82
N LEU A 467 12.52 3.71 -8.08
CA LEU A 467 11.70 2.69 -8.72
C LEU A 467 12.50 1.45 -9.18
N GLN A 468 13.83 1.51 -9.12
CA GLN A 468 14.67 0.39 -9.55
C GLN A 468 14.41 -0.88 -8.72
N GLU A 469 14.09 -0.74 -7.45
CA GLU A 469 13.80 -1.86 -6.54
C GLU A 469 12.54 -2.66 -6.95
N GLU A 470 11.64 -2.06 -7.74
CA GLU A 470 10.43 -2.71 -8.24
C GLU A 470 10.67 -3.64 -9.44
N ARG A 471 11.85 -3.57 -10.07
CA ARG A 471 12.18 -4.32 -11.30
C ARG A 471 12.74 -5.70 -10.97
N ALA A 472 11.96 -6.74 -11.19
CA ALA A 472 12.39 -8.11 -10.94
C ALA A 472 13.67 -8.49 -11.74
N SER A 473 13.78 -8.02 -12.99
CA SER A 473 14.95 -8.28 -13.85
C SER A 473 16.27 -7.76 -13.30
N VAL A 474 16.24 -6.74 -12.44
CA VAL A 474 17.43 -6.21 -11.76
C VAL A 474 17.97 -7.17 -10.70
N PHE A 475 17.12 -7.99 -10.09
CA PHE A 475 17.45 -8.79 -8.91
C PHE A 475 17.48 -10.30 -9.18
N VAL A 476 17.44 -10.72 -10.44
CA VAL A 476 17.43 -12.16 -10.80
C VAL A 476 18.66 -12.92 -10.26
N GLU A 477 19.78 -12.25 -10.02
CA GLU A 477 20.97 -12.84 -9.41
C GLU A 477 20.72 -13.36 -7.98
N ASN A 478 19.76 -12.78 -7.25
CA ASN A 478 19.37 -13.24 -5.92
C ASN A 478 18.73 -14.63 -5.94
N ALA A 479 18.31 -15.12 -7.10
CA ALA A 479 17.79 -16.48 -7.27
C ALA A 479 18.86 -17.57 -7.34
N GLN A 480 20.14 -17.28 -7.07
CA GLN A 480 21.24 -18.28 -7.10
C GLN A 480 20.90 -19.57 -6.34
N ASN A 481 20.20 -19.47 -5.21
CA ASN A 481 19.82 -20.61 -4.37
C ASN A 481 18.28 -20.75 -4.25
N LEU A 482 17.52 -20.17 -5.18
CA LEU A 482 16.06 -20.14 -5.19
C LEU A 482 15.52 -20.74 -6.49
N PRO A 483 15.08 -22.00 -6.50
CA PRO A 483 14.42 -22.60 -7.65
C PRO A 483 13.15 -21.84 -8.06
N VAL A 484 12.93 -21.67 -9.36
CA VAL A 484 11.83 -20.89 -9.92
C VAL A 484 11.01 -21.72 -10.92
N TYR A 485 9.69 -21.71 -10.77
CA TYR A 485 8.74 -22.25 -11.74
C TYR A 485 7.86 -21.14 -12.31
N ILE A 486 7.99 -20.85 -13.58
CA ILE A 486 7.21 -19.81 -14.28
C ILE A 486 6.04 -20.48 -15.00
N LEU A 487 4.81 -20.05 -14.71
CA LEU A 487 3.59 -20.50 -15.39
C LEU A 487 2.98 -19.33 -16.19
N GLN A 488 2.68 -19.57 -17.48
CA GLN A 488 2.17 -18.52 -18.36
C GLN A 488 1.20 -19.10 -19.40
N GLY A 489 0.14 -18.36 -19.73
CA GLY A 489 -0.68 -18.64 -20.90
C GLY A 489 -0.06 -18.06 -22.18
N SER A 490 -0.04 -18.80 -23.28
CA SER A 490 0.61 -18.35 -24.52
C SER A 490 -0.13 -17.22 -25.23
N GLU A 491 -1.44 -17.07 -24.95
CA GLU A 491 -2.33 -16.05 -25.54
C GLU A 491 -2.79 -15.04 -24.49
N ASP A 492 -1.99 -14.83 -23.44
CA ASP A 492 -2.26 -13.85 -22.39
C ASP A 492 -2.05 -12.43 -22.94
N ASP A 493 -3.13 -11.69 -23.07
CA ASP A 493 -3.16 -10.29 -23.55
C ASP A 493 -3.27 -9.27 -22.41
N GLU A 494 -3.54 -9.71 -21.17
CA GLU A 494 -3.54 -8.85 -19.98
C GLU A 494 -2.11 -8.68 -19.43
N VAL A 495 -1.36 -9.77 -19.27
CA VAL A 495 0.07 -9.77 -18.94
C VAL A 495 0.82 -10.56 -20.01
N PRO A 496 1.32 -9.89 -21.05
CA PRO A 496 1.94 -10.57 -22.20
C PRO A 496 3.05 -11.53 -21.83
N PRO A 497 3.16 -12.71 -22.50
CA PRO A 497 4.18 -13.72 -22.23
C PRO A 497 5.63 -13.21 -22.35
N THR A 498 5.82 -12.06 -22.97
CA THR A 498 7.14 -11.41 -23.12
C THR A 498 7.82 -11.15 -21.77
N HIS A 499 7.06 -10.84 -20.70
CA HIS A 499 7.60 -10.66 -19.35
C HIS A 499 8.17 -11.98 -18.82
N ALA A 500 7.41 -13.06 -18.88
CA ALA A 500 7.82 -14.37 -18.43
C ALA A 500 9.02 -14.91 -19.24
N ARG A 501 8.99 -14.77 -20.58
CA ARG A 501 10.09 -15.19 -21.49
C ARG A 501 11.36 -14.40 -21.21
N HIS A 502 11.25 -13.09 -20.92
CA HIS A 502 12.41 -12.25 -20.57
C HIS A 502 13.08 -12.73 -19.28
N LEU A 503 12.33 -12.88 -18.19
CA LEU A 503 12.84 -13.31 -16.89
C LEU A 503 13.39 -14.75 -16.93
N PHE A 504 12.72 -15.66 -17.65
CA PHE A 504 13.24 -17.00 -17.92
C PHE A 504 14.59 -16.96 -18.62
N GLY A 505 14.69 -16.12 -19.68
CA GLY A 505 15.95 -15.96 -20.44
C GLY A 505 17.09 -15.44 -19.58
N LEU A 506 16.83 -14.54 -18.62
CA LEU A 506 17.84 -14.04 -17.67
C LEU A 506 18.32 -15.16 -16.74
N LEU A 507 17.40 -15.85 -16.06
CA LEU A 507 17.73 -16.94 -15.13
C LEU A 507 18.47 -18.09 -15.83
N LYS A 508 18.05 -18.45 -17.03
CA LYS A 508 18.70 -19.49 -17.84
C LYS A 508 20.13 -19.12 -18.22
N ARG A 509 20.40 -17.85 -18.59
CA ARG A 509 21.76 -17.38 -18.88
C ARG A 509 22.70 -17.42 -17.66
N LEU A 510 22.13 -17.22 -16.45
CA LEU A 510 22.87 -17.34 -15.19
C LEU A 510 23.11 -18.82 -14.79
N GLY A 511 22.49 -19.79 -15.49
CA GLY A 511 22.57 -21.20 -15.15
C GLY A 511 21.79 -21.58 -13.89
N TYR A 512 20.78 -20.79 -13.51
CA TYR A 512 20.00 -21.06 -12.31
C TYR A 512 18.87 -22.07 -12.58
N GLU A 513 18.38 -22.70 -11.52
CA GLU A 513 17.31 -23.69 -11.63
C GLU A 513 15.98 -22.98 -11.94
N VAL A 514 15.53 -23.09 -13.18
CA VAL A 514 14.28 -22.48 -13.65
C VAL A 514 13.52 -23.42 -14.59
N VAL A 515 12.23 -23.56 -14.35
CA VAL A 515 11.27 -24.23 -15.23
C VAL A 515 10.34 -23.17 -15.82
N TYR A 516 10.12 -23.21 -17.13
CA TYR A 516 9.15 -22.38 -17.80
C TYR A 516 8.07 -23.25 -18.46
N ASN A 517 6.84 -23.08 -18.03
CA ASN A 517 5.68 -23.75 -18.58
C ASN A 517 4.76 -22.71 -19.22
N GLU A 518 4.86 -22.57 -20.53
CA GLU A 518 3.97 -21.76 -21.35
C GLU A 518 2.88 -22.66 -21.92
N VAL A 519 1.64 -22.47 -21.45
CA VAL A 519 0.51 -23.35 -21.78
C VAL A 519 -0.14 -22.89 -23.08
N PRO A 520 -0.11 -23.69 -24.15
CA PRO A 520 -0.63 -23.30 -25.46
C PRO A 520 -2.14 -22.98 -25.45
N GLY A 521 -2.54 -21.90 -26.14
CA GLY A 521 -3.92 -21.51 -26.34
C GLY A 521 -4.62 -21.02 -25.07
N LYS A 522 -3.87 -20.67 -23.98
CA LYS A 522 -4.42 -20.14 -22.74
C LYS A 522 -4.16 -18.63 -22.67
N GLY A 523 -5.21 -17.89 -22.28
CA GLY A 523 -5.16 -16.47 -21.99
C GLY A 523 -4.70 -16.19 -20.56
N HIS A 524 -5.17 -15.06 -19.97
CA HIS A 524 -4.74 -14.62 -18.65
C HIS A 524 -5.27 -15.49 -17.51
N TRP A 525 -6.60 -15.70 -17.46
CA TRP A 525 -7.25 -16.54 -16.44
C TRP A 525 -7.87 -17.77 -17.10
N TRP A 526 -7.46 -18.95 -16.67
CA TRP A 526 -7.93 -20.19 -17.27
C TRP A 526 -8.03 -21.34 -16.26
N ASN A 527 -8.93 -22.27 -16.58
CA ASN A 527 -9.04 -23.54 -15.90
C ASN A 527 -9.09 -24.68 -16.94
N VAL A 528 -8.67 -25.86 -16.53
CA VAL A 528 -8.77 -27.10 -17.31
C VAL A 528 -9.39 -28.17 -16.41
N ASP A 529 -10.68 -28.42 -16.57
CA ASP A 529 -11.47 -29.30 -15.69
C ASP A 529 -10.94 -30.75 -15.61
N SER A 530 -10.19 -31.19 -16.62
CA SER A 530 -9.55 -32.51 -16.61
C SER A 530 -8.28 -32.60 -15.76
N LEU A 531 -7.70 -31.46 -15.36
CA LEU A 531 -6.54 -31.46 -14.47
C LEU A 531 -6.99 -31.57 -13.01
N PRO A 532 -6.28 -32.37 -12.20
CA PRO A 532 -6.56 -32.43 -10.77
C PRO A 532 -6.07 -31.15 -10.07
N GLY A 533 -6.81 -30.72 -9.05
CA GLY A 533 -6.51 -29.52 -8.25
C GLY A 533 -7.62 -28.48 -8.32
N GLY A 534 -7.29 -27.27 -7.89
CA GLY A 534 -8.17 -26.10 -8.00
C GLY A 534 -8.06 -25.43 -9.37
N THR A 535 -8.15 -24.11 -9.40
CA THR A 535 -8.04 -23.33 -10.64
C THR A 535 -6.65 -23.49 -11.29
N SER A 536 -6.60 -24.02 -12.51
CA SER A 536 -5.35 -24.53 -13.11
C SER A 536 -4.26 -23.46 -13.33
N CYS A 537 -4.61 -22.17 -13.51
CA CYS A 537 -3.62 -21.09 -13.64
C CYS A 537 -2.95 -20.71 -12.29
N VAL A 538 -3.45 -21.20 -11.15
CA VAL A 538 -2.87 -21.00 -9.81
C VAL A 538 -2.50 -22.30 -9.11
N ASP A 539 -3.35 -23.34 -9.24
CA ASP A 539 -3.18 -24.65 -8.58
C ASP A 539 -2.72 -25.75 -9.57
N HIS A 540 -1.87 -25.37 -10.50
CA HIS A 540 -1.41 -26.28 -11.56
C HIS A 540 -0.62 -27.48 -10.99
N PRO A 541 -0.95 -28.74 -11.37
CA PRO A 541 -0.34 -29.92 -10.78
C PRO A 541 1.19 -29.95 -10.86
N ALA A 542 1.76 -29.59 -12.01
CA ALA A 542 3.22 -29.59 -12.20
C ALA A 542 3.90 -28.50 -11.37
N LEU A 543 3.24 -27.33 -11.18
CA LEU A 543 3.72 -26.27 -10.30
C LEU A 543 3.73 -26.74 -8.84
N MET A 544 2.64 -27.37 -8.39
CA MET A 544 2.54 -27.89 -7.01
C MET A 544 3.56 -29.00 -6.74
N GLU A 545 3.79 -29.86 -7.68
CA GLU A 545 4.80 -30.92 -7.57
C GLU A 545 6.23 -30.35 -7.59
N PHE A 546 6.49 -29.30 -8.37
CA PHE A 546 7.76 -28.57 -8.33
C PHE A 546 8.01 -27.99 -6.93
N LEU A 547 7.05 -27.25 -6.37
CA LEU A 547 7.18 -26.69 -5.01
C LEU A 547 7.46 -27.79 -3.98
N ARG A 548 6.67 -28.87 -4.01
CA ARG A 548 6.76 -29.97 -3.03
C ARG A 548 8.13 -30.64 -2.95
N LYS A 549 8.89 -30.66 -4.06
CA LYS A 549 10.21 -31.29 -4.15
C LYS A 549 11.34 -30.50 -3.50
N HIS A 550 11.16 -29.18 -3.37
CA HIS A 550 12.24 -28.31 -2.90
C HIS A 550 12.22 -28.09 -1.40
N LYS A 551 13.41 -27.93 -0.85
CA LYS A 551 13.65 -27.52 0.54
C LYS A 551 14.64 -26.37 0.57
N LEU A 552 14.43 -25.45 1.48
CA LEU A 552 15.32 -24.31 1.69
C LEU A 552 16.67 -24.80 2.23
N ASN A 553 17.74 -24.46 1.50
CA ASN A 553 19.09 -24.53 2.04
C ASN A 553 19.39 -23.21 2.76
N SER A 554 19.23 -23.16 4.08
CA SER A 554 19.45 -21.95 4.90
C SER A 554 20.92 -21.56 5.06
N ALA A 555 21.87 -22.42 4.62
CA ALA A 555 23.30 -22.18 4.71
C ALA A 555 24.01 -22.58 3.39
N PRO A 556 23.73 -21.90 2.26
CA PRO A 556 24.38 -22.19 1.01
C PRO A 556 25.86 -21.78 1.06
N ARG A 557 26.74 -22.55 0.40
CA ARG A 557 28.18 -22.22 0.34
C ARG A 557 28.48 -20.98 -0.49
N ARG A 558 27.64 -20.68 -1.48
CA ARG A 558 27.74 -19.51 -2.35
C ARG A 558 26.48 -18.67 -2.25
N VAL A 559 26.67 -17.37 -2.05
CA VAL A 559 25.61 -16.36 -2.01
C VAL A 559 25.94 -15.26 -3.02
N VAL A 560 25.00 -14.95 -3.89
CA VAL A 560 24.99 -13.74 -4.70
C VAL A 560 23.87 -12.87 -4.18
N PHE A 561 24.21 -11.69 -3.67
CA PHE A 561 23.24 -10.75 -3.11
C PHE A 561 23.35 -9.40 -3.81
N LYS A 562 22.28 -9.00 -4.45
CA LYS A 562 22.11 -7.71 -5.12
C LYS A 562 21.01 -6.91 -4.48
N THR A 563 21.26 -5.63 -4.22
CA THR A 563 20.30 -4.67 -3.68
C THR A 563 20.60 -3.26 -4.21
N THR A 564 19.58 -2.41 -4.24
CA THR A 564 19.69 -0.98 -4.58
C THR A 564 19.25 -0.10 -3.43
N ASP A 565 18.43 -0.64 -2.51
CA ASP A 565 17.83 0.06 -1.37
C ASP A 565 17.91 -0.82 -0.11
N LEU A 566 18.72 -0.39 0.86
CA LEU A 566 18.89 -1.14 2.11
C LEU A 566 17.64 -1.10 3.01
N SER A 567 16.68 -0.21 2.77
CA SER A 567 15.40 -0.21 3.50
C SER A 567 14.45 -1.31 3.02
N VAL A 568 14.60 -1.76 1.76
CA VAL A 568 13.83 -2.85 1.18
C VAL A 568 14.41 -4.20 1.57
N ASN A 569 15.70 -4.38 1.28
CA ASN A 569 16.43 -5.56 1.71
C ASN A 569 17.94 -5.27 1.84
N ASN A 570 18.47 -5.53 3.03
CA ASN A 570 19.90 -5.40 3.31
C ASN A 570 20.58 -6.75 3.66
N ARG A 571 19.83 -7.86 3.64
CA ARG A 571 20.34 -9.18 4.03
C ARG A 571 19.83 -10.28 3.09
N LEU A 572 20.73 -11.21 2.73
CA LEU A 572 20.35 -12.43 2.04
C LEU A 572 21.21 -13.57 2.58
N TYR A 573 20.59 -14.62 3.14
CA TYR A 573 21.26 -15.72 3.83
C TYR A 573 22.21 -15.19 4.93
N TRP A 574 23.50 -15.47 4.81
CA TRP A 574 24.55 -15.09 5.76
C TRP A 574 25.31 -13.81 5.37
N VAL A 575 24.88 -13.12 4.33
CA VAL A 575 25.44 -11.84 3.87
C VAL A 575 24.52 -10.71 4.27
N GLN A 576 25.06 -9.66 4.93
CA GLN A 576 24.32 -8.44 5.27
C GLN A 576 25.14 -7.21 4.85
N ILE A 577 24.56 -6.35 4.04
CA ILE A 577 25.12 -5.07 3.65
C ILE A 577 24.61 -4.00 4.62
N ASP A 578 25.56 -3.31 5.30
CA ASP A 578 25.22 -2.24 6.25
C ASP A 578 25.31 -0.85 5.61
N ARG A 579 26.20 -0.70 4.61
CA ARG A 579 26.44 0.60 3.97
C ARG A 579 26.86 0.43 2.52
N LEU A 580 26.26 1.25 1.64
CA LEU A 580 26.66 1.39 0.24
C LEU A 580 27.76 2.44 0.10
N GLN A 581 28.54 2.37 -0.99
CA GLN A 581 29.45 3.46 -1.39
C GLN A 581 28.67 4.60 -2.04
N LYS A 582 27.74 4.26 -2.95
CA LYS A 582 26.80 5.17 -3.62
C LYS A 582 25.38 4.72 -3.35
N LEU A 583 24.57 5.63 -2.84
CA LEU A 583 23.18 5.35 -2.47
C LEU A 583 22.31 5.11 -3.71
N TYR A 584 21.30 4.25 -3.57
CA TYR A 584 20.31 3.94 -4.61
C TYR A 584 20.92 3.49 -5.96
N GLN A 585 22.08 2.88 -5.91
CA GLN A 585 22.73 2.22 -7.04
C GLN A 585 22.95 0.75 -6.72
N GLU A 586 23.02 -0.06 -7.77
CA GLU A 586 23.23 -1.51 -7.61
C GLU A 586 24.47 -1.79 -6.76
N ALA A 587 24.28 -2.57 -5.72
CA ALA A 587 25.34 -3.16 -4.90
C ALA A 587 25.28 -4.66 -5.02
N VAL A 588 26.43 -5.30 -5.24
CA VAL A 588 26.51 -6.73 -5.40
C VAL A 588 27.56 -7.29 -4.46
N VAL A 589 27.19 -8.33 -3.73
CA VAL A 589 28.09 -9.19 -2.96
C VAL A 589 28.03 -10.59 -3.54
N THR A 590 29.17 -11.11 -3.99
CA THR A 590 29.33 -12.54 -4.23
C THR A 590 30.26 -13.08 -3.17
N ALA A 591 29.79 -14.05 -2.39
CA ALA A 591 30.61 -14.67 -1.35
C ALA A 591 30.53 -16.19 -1.48
N GLU A 592 31.69 -16.84 -1.54
CA GLU A 592 31.81 -18.28 -1.72
C GLU A 592 32.75 -18.87 -0.68
N ILE A 593 32.31 -19.92 -0.01
CA ILE A 593 33.09 -20.68 0.93
C ILE A 593 33.81 -21.80 0.19
N ASN A 594 35.06 -21.57 -0.19
CA ASN A 594 35.89 -22.53 -0.92
C ASN A 594 36.16 -23.79 -0.10
N ASN A 595 36.52 -23.58 1.18
CA ASN A 595 36.76 -24.65 2.14
C ASN A 595 36.48 -24.13 3.58
N GLU A 596 36.70 -24.96 4.58
CA GLU A 596 36.42 -24.66 5.99
C GLU A 596 37.26 -23.50 6.58
N HIS A 597 38.28 -23.03 5.85
CA HIS A 597 39.21 -21.98 6.28
C HIS A 597 39.37 -20.84 5.27
N GLU A 598 38.56 -20.82 4.21
CA GLU A 598 38.67 -19.79 3.17
C GLU A 598 37.32 -19.34 2.61
N ILE A 599 37.13 -18.03 2.54
CA ILE A 599 35.98 -17.37 1.91
C ILE A 599 36.50 -16.45 0.81
N GLU A 600 36.02 -16.60 -0.41
CA GLU A 600 36.23 -15.67 -1.52
C GLU A 600 35.05 -14.70 -1.62
N ILE A 601 35.34 -13.39 -1.74
CA ILE A 601 34.36 -12.32 -1.63
C ILE A 601 34.61 -11.30 -2.74
N SER A 602 33.61 -11.04 -3.56
CA SER A 602 33.58 -9.94 -4.51
C SER A 602 32.56 -8.91 -4.07
N LEU A 603 32.96 -7.65 -4.00
CA LEU A 603 32.16 -6.53 -3.52
C LEU A 603 32.13 -5.41 -4.56
N GLN A 604 30.94 -5.03 -4.98
CA GLN A 604 30.69 -3.89 -5.87
C GLN A 604 29.74 -2.93 -5.17
N ASN A 605 30.06 -1.65 -5.10
CA ASN A 605 29.29 -0.57 -4.46
C ASN A 605 28.94 -0.84 -2.97
N VAL A 606 29.80 -1.57 -2.26
CA VAL A 606 29.62 -1.93 -0.84
C VAL A 606 30.69 -1.22 -0.01
N ALA A 607 30.28 -0.38 0.94
CA ALA A 607 31.19 0.28 1.87
C ALA A 607 31.37 -0.52 3.17
N GLN A 608 30.32 -1.21 3.64
CA GLN A 608 30.40 -2.12 4.77
C GLN A 608 29.50 -3.32 4.58
N VAL A 609 30.04 -4.50 4.82
CA VAL A 609 29.32 -5.78 4.79
C VAL A 609 29.69 -6.61 6.01
N GLN A 610 28.74 -7.38 6.50
CA GLN A 610 28.98 -8.37 7.53
C GLN A 610 28.49 -9.76 7.10
N PHE A 611 29.21 -10.77 7.59
CA PHE A 611 28.87 -12.17 7.39
C PHE A 611 28.41 -12.75 8.73
N LEU A 612 27.20 -13.31 8.72
CA LEU A 612 26.46 -13.64 9.92
C LEU A 612 26.82 -15.04 10.42
N PRO A 613 26.99 -15.24 11.74
CA PRO A 613 27.50 -16.47 12.29
C PRO A 613 26.55 -17.67 12.17
N GLU A 614 25.25 -17.45 12.11
CA GLU A 614 24.22 -18.51 12.16
C GLU A 614 24.40 -19.57 11.08
N ALA A 615 24.77 -19.17 9.86
CA ALA A 615 25.06 -20.09 8.76
C ALA A 615 26.56 -20.47 8.72
N LEU A 616 27.45 -19.51 9.00
CA LEU A 616 28.91 -19.77 8.97
C LEU A 616 29.33 -20.89 9.92
N THR A 617 28.71 -21.02 11.10
CA THR A 617 28.97 -22.10 12.06
C THR A 617 28.77 -23.50 11.51
N ARG A 618 27.98 -23.65 10.46
CA ARG A 618 27.72 -24.92 9.75
C ARG A 618 28.69 -25.18 8.61
N LEU A 619 29.37 -24.13 8.12
CA LEU A 619 30.12 -24.15 6.86
C LEU A 619 31.62 -24.02 7.03
N ILE A 620 32.08 -23.37 8.10
CA ILE A 620 33.51 -23.14 8.38
C ILE A 620 33.88 -23.56 9.79
N GLN A 621 35.17 -23.88 9.98
CA GLN A 621 35.73 -24.25 11.29
C GLN A 621 36.31 -23.05 12.03
N PRO A 622 36.18 -23.00 13.39
CA PRO A 622 36.85 -21.98 14.18
C PRO A 622 38.37 -22.05 14.00
N GLY A 623 39.03 -20.89 13.99
CA GLY A 623 40.47 -20.80 13.88
C GLY A 623 40.93 -19.75 12.87
N LYS A 624 42.07 -19.97 12.24
CA LYS A 624 42.61 -19.06 11.23
C LYS A 624 41.77 -19.15 9.97
N LEU A 625 41.17 -18.02 9.56
CA LEU A 625 40.32 -17.89 8.38
C LEU A 625 40.99 -16.93 7.38
N ARG A 626 41.07 -17.34 6.14
CA ARG A 626 41.55 -16.57 5.01
C ARG A 626 40.37 -15.98 4.26
N LEU A 627 40.38 -14.67 4.02
CA LEU A 627 39.38 -13.96 3.25
C LEU A 627 40.04 -13.36 2.00
N ILE A 628 39.55 -13.72 0.82
CA ILE A 628 40.00 -13.15 -0.45
C ILE A 628 38.95 -12.12 -0.88
N VAL A 629 39.23 -10.83 -0.66
CA VAL A 629 38.26 -9.73 -0.88
C VAL A 629 38.73 -8.90 -2.07
N ASN A 630 38.04 -8.97 -3.19
CA ASN A 630 38.42 -8.27 -4.45
C ASN A 630 39.94 -8.49 -4.76
N LYS A 631 40.38 -9.72 -4.70
CA LYS A 631 41.80 -10.15 -4.85
C LYS A 631 42.73 -9.76 -3.69
N GLN A 632 42.28 -8.97 -2.70
CA GLN A 632 43.05 -8.65 -1.50
C GLN A 632 42.94 -9.83 -0.51
N VAL A 633 44.06 -10.29 0.04
CA VAL A 633 44.09 -11.37 1.04
C VAL A 633 44.09 -10.75 2.45
N LEU A 634 43.11 -11.10 3.25
CA LEU A 634 43.00 -10.78 4.66
C LEU A 634 43.02 -12.07 5.47
N THR A 635 43.54 -12.02 6.70
CA THR A 635 43.49 -13.15 7.61
C THR A 635 42.92 -12.70 8.94
N THR A 636 41.99 -13.48 9.51
CA THR A 636 41.41 -13.27 10.81
C THR A 636 41.41 -14.57 11.61
N ARG A 637 41.21 -14.48 12.92
CA ARG A 637 40.90 -15.63 13.76
C ARG A 637 39.41 -15.62 14.05
N TRP A 638 38.67 -16.52 13.38
CA TRP A 638 37.22 -16.61 13.53
C TRP A 638 36.82 -17.55 14.66
N GLN A 639 35.73 -17.19 15.37
CA GLN A 639 35.09 -17.98 16.41
C GLN A 639 33.58 -18.07 16.11
N ARG A 640 32.91 -19.14 16.52
CA ARG A 640 31.55 -19.52 16.07
C ARG A 640 30.49 -18.44 16.23
N GLU A 641 30.60 -17.57 17.24
CA GLU A 641 29.58 -16.55 17.49
C GLU A 641 29.94 -15.17 16.92
N ASN A 642 31.13 -15.05 16.33
CA ASN A 642 31.61 -13.76 15.86
C ASN A 642 31.15 -13.48 14.42
N ARG A 643 30.64 -12.28 14.19
CA ARG A 643 30.44 -11.73 12.85
C ARG A 643 31.77 -11.37 12.22
N ILE A 644 31.90 -11.60 10.92
CA ILE A 644 33.02 -11.09 10.15
C ILE A 644 32.54 -9.79 9.52
N VAL A 645 33.15 -8.67 9.84
CA VAL A 645 32.81 -7.37 9.29
C VAL A 645 33.95 -6.85 8.43
N LEU A 646 33.63 -6.45 7.20
CA LEU A 646 34.53 -5.81 6.26
C LEU A 646 34.06 -4.40 5.98
N SER A 647 35.00 -3.45 5.99
CA SER A 647 34.71 -2.04 5.67
C SER A 647 35.76 -1.49 4.73
N LEU A 648 35.32 -0.59 3.82
CA LEU A 648 36.16 0.03 2.82
C LEU A 648 36.86 1.28 3.40
N HIS A 649 38.19 1.34 3.29
CA HIS A 649 39.02 2.49 3.68
C HIS A 649 40.05 2.79 2.58
N ASN A 650 39.96 3.97 1.98
CA ASN A 650 40.88 4.39 0.90
C ASN A 650 41.10 3.28 -0.15
N ASP A 651 40.00 2.81 -0.72
CA ASP A 651 39.93 1.76 -1.77
C ASP A 651 40.47 0.35 -1.36
N ARG A 652 40.66 0.12 -0.06
CA ARG A 652 41.04 -1.18 0.50
C ARG A 652 40.09 -1.63 1.61
N TYR A 653 39.72 -2.90 1.56
CA TYR A 653 38.92 -3.48 2.63
C TYR A 653 39.76 -3.80 3.85
N ARG A 654 39.19 -3.57 5.02
CA ARG A 654 39.75 -3.93 6.33
C ARG A 654 38.74 -4.63 7.20
N LEU A 655 39.21 -5.42 8.14
CA LEU A 655 38.36 -5.99 9.18
C LEU A 655 37.92 -4.89 10.16
N GLY A 656 36.65 -4.93 10.53
CA GLY A 656 36.03 -3.96 11.46
C GLY A 656 34.98 -3.07 10.82
N THR A 657 34.35 -2.24 11.64
CA THR A 657 33.26 -1.36 11.26
C THR A 657 33.74 0.04 10.91
N LEU A 658 33.04 0.72 10.01
CA LEU A 658 33.22 2.16 9.79
C LEU A 658 32.76 2.95 11.02
N LYS A 659 33.43 4.05 11.30
CA LYS A 659 32.95 5.00 12.31
C LYS A 659 31.58 5.54 11.91
N GLN A 660 30.66 5.54 12.86
CA GLN A 660 29.36 6.15 12.68
C GLN A 660 29.42 7.63 13.04
N GLY A 661 28.84 8.48 12.18
CA GLY A 661 28.54 9.89 12.49
C GLY A 661 27.39 10.01 13.50
N LYS A 662 27.10 11.25 13.92
CA LYS A 662 25.94 11.53 14.80
C LYS A 662 24.62 11.11 14.15
N LEU A 663 24.48 11.34 12.86
CA LEU A 663 23.40 10.85 12.03
C LEU A 663 24.04 10.07 10.87
N THR A 664 23.63 8.84 10.67
CA THR A 664 24.11 7.99 9.57
C THR A 664 22.94 7.18 9.05
N LYS A 665 22.79 7.11 7.73
CA LYS A 665 21.79 6.24 7.12
C LYS A 665 22.06 4.78 7.51
N THR A 666 21.02 4.11 7.98
CA THR A 666 20.99 2.69 8.32
C THR A 666 19.77 2.06 7.64
N PRO A 667 19.68 0.74 7.50
CA PRO A 667 18.48 0.12 6.90
C PRO A 667 17.16 0.55 7.54
N ALA A 668 17.15 0.82 8.86
CA ALA A 668 15.97 1.31 9.58
C ALA A 668 15.70 2.82 9.37
N LEU A 669 16.72 3.59 8.98
CA LEU A 669 16.67 5.04 8.77
C LEU A 669 17.46 5.38 7.51
N TYR A 670 16.97 4.92 6.37
CA TYR A 670 17.66 5.00 5.07
C TYR A 670 17.03 6.06 4.14
N GLY A 671 15.73 6.18 4.17
CA GLY A 671 14.93 6.76 3.13
C GLY A 671 14.49 5.65 2.16
N PRO A 672 13.92 5.94 1.00
CA PRO A 672 13.42 7.25 0.59
C PRO A 672 12.15 7.68 1.37
N LEU A 673 11.47 8.73 0.92
CA LEU A 673 10.34 9.37 1.61
C LEU A 673 9.31 8.39 2.21
N ARG A 674 8.97 7.33 1.47
CA ARG A 674 7.97 6.33 1.89
C ARG A 674 8.36 5.54 3.12
N GLN A 675 9.65 5.40 3.43
CA GLN A 675 10.09 4.65 4.60
C GLN A 675 9.52 5.20 5.92
N ALA A 676 9.21 6.52 5.98
CA ALA A 676 8.56 7.09 7.16
C ALA A 676 7.16 6.53 7.43
N TYR A 677 6.55 5.85 6.47
CA TYR A 677 5.21 5.27 6.56
C TYR A 677 5.22 3.73 6.65
N PHE A 678 6.40 3.11 6.79
CA PHE A 678 6.54 1.66 6.94
C PHE A 678 6.49 1.17 8.38
N THR A 679 6.60 2.10 9.34
CA THR A 679 6.49 1.86 10.78
C THR A 679 5.51 2.86 11.39
N PRO A 680 5.06 2.70 12.65
CA PRO A 680 4.02 3.54 13.21
C PRO A 680 4.23 5.05 13.01
N PHE A 681 3.22 5.71 12.44
CA PHE A 681 3.25 7.13 12.11
C PHE A 681 1.97 7.85 12.53
N VAL A 682 2.05 9.17 12.69
CA VAL A 682 0.90 10.05 12.97
C VAL A 682 0.95 11.29 12.07
N PHE A 683 -0.21 11.80 11.73
CA PHE A 683 -0.36 13.05 11.00
C PHE A 683 -0.49 14.21 11.97
N VAL A 684 0.28 15.28 11.74
CA VAL A 684 0.33 16.44 12.62
C VAL A 684 0.06 17.71 11.83
N TYR A 685 -1.15 18.26 11.96
CA TYR A 685 -1.49 19.48 11.24
C TYR A 685 -1.15 20.74 12.05
N GLY A 686 -0.71 21.78 11.35
CA GLY A 686 -0.38 23.07 11.92
C GLY A 686 -1.61 23.86 12.31
N THR A 687 -1.53 24.60 13.46
CA THR A 687 -2.64 25.37 14.02
C THR A 687 -2.40 26.87 14.07
N LYS A 688 -1.20 27.37 13.69
CA LYS A 688 -0.86 28.79 13.73
C LYS A 688 -1.53 29.60 12.62
N GLU A 689 -1.42 29.14 11.38
CA GLU A 689 -2.02 29.74 10.19
C GLU A 689 -2.65 28.62 9.35
N ASP A 690 -3.75 28.91 8.66
CA ASP A 690 -4.44 28.01 7.72
C ASP A 690 -4.78 26.61 8.29
N ALA A 691 -5.11 26.54 9.59
CA ALA A 691 -5.35 25.29 10.31
C ALA A 691 -6.37 24.35 9.61
N ASN A 692 -7.45 24.90 9.07
CA ASN A 692 -8.49 24.14 8.37
C ASN A 692 -7.94 23.50 7.08
N GLN A 693 -7.03 24.19 6.36
CA GLN A 693 -6.40 23.68 5.16
C GLN A 693 -5.47 22.51 5.50
N HIS A 694 -4.63 22.67 6.53
CA HIS A 694 -3.71 21.62 6.95
C HIS A 694 -4.43 20.39 7.52
N LEU A 695 -5.50 20.61 8.28
CA LEU A 695 -6.38 19.53 8.75
C LEU A 695 -7.03 18.80 7.56
N HIS A 696 -7.48 19.54 6.55
CA HIS A 696 -8.09 18.95 5.35
C HIS A 696 -7.07 18.10 4.56
N ALA A 697 -5.85 18.59 4.38
CA ALA A 697 -4.76 17.84 3.75
C ALA A 697 -4.43 16.54 4.50
N ALA A 698 -4.31 16.61 5.83
CA ALA A 698 -4.09 15.45 6.68
C ALA A 698 -5.26 14.45 6.58
N ARG A 699 -6.49 14.94 6.57
CA ARG A 699 -7.70 14.14 6.45
C ARG A 699 -7.77 13.40 5.12
N ILE A 700 -7.55 14.07 3.98
CA ILE A 700 -7.56 13.43 2.65
C ILE A 700 -6.56 12.29 2.60
N LEU A 701 -5.34 12.52 3.08
CA LEU A 701 -4.30 11.50 3.08
C LEU A 701 -4.63 10.33 4.03
N ALA A 702 -5.30 10.60 5.16
CA ALA A 702 -5.78 9.56 6.08
C ALA A 702 -6.91 8.72 5.46
N GLU A 703 -7.84 9.36 4.77
CA GLU A 703 -8.91 8.68 4.05
C GLU A 703 -8.35 7.87 2.86
N GLU A 704 -7.32 8.37 2.18
CA GLU A 704 -6.60 7.62 1.15
C GLU A 704 -5.91 6.38 1.72
N TRP A 705 -5.26 6.49 2.88
CA TRP A 705 -4.66 5.36 3.58
C TRP A 705 -5.71 4.32 3.99
N TRP A 706 -6.89 4.75 4.45
CA TRP A 706 -8.00 3.85 4.76
C TRP A 706 -8.47 3.08 3.53
N TRP A 707 -8.87 3.77 2.46
CA TRP A 707 -9.50 3.06 1.35
C TRP A 707 -8.51 2.26 0.50
N ARG A 708 -7.26 2.69 0.37
CA ARG A 708 -6.23 1.94 -0.36
C ARG A 708 -5.57 0.85 0.47
N GLY A 709 -5.22 1.15 1.69
CA GLY A 709 -4.42 0.31 2.56
C GLY A 709 -5.19 -0.37 3.68
N ASN A 710 -6.54 -0.26 3.69
CA ASN A 710 -7.34 -0.75 4.83
C ASN A 710 -6.79 -0.25 6.18
N GLY A 711 -6.18 0.93 6.17
CA GLY A 711 -5.33 1.47 7.21
C GLY A 711 -6.06 2.35 8.21
N PHE A 712 -5.31 2.75 9.22
CA PHE A 712 -5.71 3.74 10.21
C PHE A 712 -4.55 4.69 10.49
N VAL A 713 -4.82 5.97 10.68
CA VAL A 713 -3.84 6.95 11.16
C VAL A 713 -4.48 7.95 12.10
N THR A 714 -3.80 8.25 13.19
CA THR A 714 -4.21 9.32 14.11
C THR A 714 -3.81 10.68 13.55
N ILE A 715 -4.76 11.61 13.53
CA ILE A 715 -4.54 13.00 13.16
C ILE A 715 -4.52 13.84 14.42
N LEU A 716 -3.47 14.63 14.63
CA LEU A 716 -3.27 15.48 15.82
C LEU A 716 -3.03 16.93 15.39
N ALA A 717 -3.51 17.87 16.21
CA ALA A 717 -2.99 19.23 16.15
C ALA A 717 -1.51 19.25 16.62
N ASP A 718 -0.72 20.14 16.08
CA ASP A 718 0.69 20.30 16.48
C ASP A 718 0.88 20.60 17.97
N THR A 719 -0.11 21.24 18.61
CA THR A 719 -0.19 21.50 20.06
C THR A 719 -0.54 20.26 20.92
N GLN A 720 -0.96 19.16 20.30
CA GLN A 720 -1.34 17.92 20.99
C GLN A 720 -0.22 16.87 21.01
N VAL A 721 0.91 17.16 20.36
CA VAL A 721 2.02 16.21 20.25
C VAL A 721 2.82 16.18 21.54
N THR A 722 2.74 15.07 22.26
CA THR A 722 3.45 14.81 23.52
C THR A 722 4.80 14.13 23.29
N SER A 723 5.64 14.11 24.33
CA SER A 723 6.92 13.37 24.29
C SER A 723 6.72 11.87 24.01
N GLU A 724 5.64 11.27 24.50
CA GLU A 724 5.31 9.86 24.23
C GLU A 724 5.06 9.63 22.74
N ILE A 725 4.31 10.52 22.08
CA ILE A 725 4.04 10.46 20.63
C ILE A 725 5.36 10.56 19.86
N ILE A 726 6.25 11.49 20.22
CA ILE A 726 7.57 11.67 19.59
C ILE A 726 8.42 10.39 19.74
N GLN A 727 8.34 9.70 20.87
CA GLN A 727 9.09 8.45 21.09
C GLN A 727 8.54 7.29 20.27
N LYS A 728 7.24 7.22 20.08
CA LYS A 728 6.57 6.04 19.49
C LYS A 728 6.43 6.12 17.97
N TYR A 729 6.19 7.31 17.40
CA TYR A 729 5.73 7.47 16.03
C TYR A 729 6.70 8.29 15.16
N ASN A 730 6.70 8.01 13.87
CA ASN A 730 7.18 8.95 12.86
C ASN A 730 6.17 10.11 12.76
N LEU A 731 6.65 11.33 12.66
CA LEU A 731 5.81 12.52 12.61
C LEU A 731 5.66 13.03 11.17
N ILE A 732 4.45 13.06 10.66
CA ILE A 732 4.16 13.59 9.32
C ILE A 732 3.53 14.97 9.50
N LEU A 733 4.30 16.01 9.29
CA LEU A 733 3.90 17.39 9.55
C LEU A 733 3.26 18.01 8.32
N PHE A 734 2.11 18.66 8.53
CA PHE A 734 1.42 19.47 7.53
C PHE A 734 1.52 20.95 7.93
N GLY A 735 2.16 21.72 7.09
CA GLY A 735 2.43 23.13 7.30
C GLY A 735 3.91 23.43 7.57
N GLY A 736 4.35 24.60 7.06
CA GLY A 736 5.68 25.14 7.24
C GLY A 736 5.88 25.80 8.62
N PRO A 737 7.04 26.45 8.86
CA PRO A 737 7.36 27.05 10.16
C PRO A 737 6.40 28.13 10.62
N ARG A 738 5.70 28.79 9.69
CA ARG A 738 4.69 29.81 10.00
C ARG A 738 3.38 29.21 10.48
N SER A 739 3.03 28.04 9.98
CA SER A 739 1.71 27.44 10.21
C SER A 739 1.74 26.26 11.19
N ASN A 740 2.90 25.64 11.44
CA ASN A 740 3.04 24.47 12.30
C ASN A 740 4.11 24.70 13.38
N PHE A 741 3.74 24.61 14.66
CA PHE A 741 4.64 24.82 15.80
C PHE A 741 5.80 23.84 15.83
N LEU A 742 5.60 22.58 15.44
CA LEU A 742 6.68 21.60 15.41
C LEU A 742 7.65 21.87 14.25
N THR A 743 7.14 22.20 13.07
CA THR A 743 8.01 22.56 11.93
C THR A 743 8.85 23.79 12.30
N GLN A 744 8.25 24.79 12.98
CA GLN A 744 8.99 25.96 13.47
C GLN A 744 10.09 25.55 14.46
N ARG A 745 9.79 24.71 15.43
CA ARG A 745 10.75 24.24 16.45
C ARG A 745 11.91 23.42 15.85
N LEU A 746 11.63 22.67 14.77
CA LEU A 746 12.60 21.79 14.14
C LEU A 746 13.46 22.49 13.08
N GLN A 747 13.01 23.61 12.53
CA GLN A 747 13.58 24.24 11.34
C GLN A 747 15.10 24.43 11.40
N ASP A 748 15.65 24.83 12.55
CA ASP A 748 17.09 25.10 12.69
C ASP A 748 17.96 23.83 12.60
N TYR A 749 17.37 22.67 12.85
CA TYR A 749 18.03 21.37 12.80
C TYR A 749 17.85 20.64 11.48
N LEU A 750 16.92 21.12 10.61
CA LEU A 750 16.62 20.49 9.35
C LEU A 750 17.53 21.03 8.22
N PRO A 751 17.91 20.18 7.24
CA PRO A 751 18.76 20.59 6.12
C PRO A 751 18.02 21.41 5.06
N ILE A 752 16.69 21.46 5.13
CA ILE A 752 15.82 22.26 4.24
C ILE A 752 15.08 23.27 5.10
N LYS A 753 15.31 24.55 4.83
CA LYS A 753 14.67 25.68 5.53
C LYS A 753 13.68 26.37 4.61
N ILE A 754 12.51 26.71 5.15
CA ILE A 754 11.38 27.26 4.39
C ILE A 754 11.05 28.65 4.92
N SER A 755 10.98 29.64 4.02
CA SER A 755 10.53 31.01 4.28
C SER A 755 9.47 31.42 3.25
N ASN A 756 8.94 32.62 3.33
CA ASN A 756 8.04 33.17 2.29
C ASN A 756 8.78 33.56 1.01
N GLU A 757 10.08 33.83 1.12
CA GLU A 757 10.91 34.29 0.00
C GLU A 757 11.49 33.13 -0.80
N GLY A 758 11.44 31.91 -0.23
CA GLY A 758 11.96 30.71 -0.87
C GLY A 758 12.34 29.59 0.07
N VAL A 759 13.12 28.67 -0.45
CA VAL A 759 13.61 27.48 0.25
C VAL A 759 15.14 27.49 0.22
N THR A 760 15.76 27.15 1.36
CA THR A 760 17.21 26.93 1.40
C THR A 760 17.48 25.44 1.52
N LEU A 761 18.08 24.84 0.50
CA LEU A 761 18.49 23.43 0.44
C LEU A 761 19.97 23.31 0.83
N GLY A 762 20.25 22.92 2.08
CA GLY A 762 21.62 22.97 2.61
C GLY A 762 22.16 24.41 2.61
N SER A 763 23.10 24.69 1.73
CA SER A 763 23.63 26.05 1.49
C SER A 763 23.10 26.70 0.22
N PHE A 764 22.19 26.04 -0.54
CA PHE A 764 21.70 26.55 -1.81
C PHE A 764 20.37 27.28 -1.64
N PRO A 765 20.28 28.57 -1.86
CA PRO A 765 19.03 29.31 -1.87
C PRO A 765 18.25 29.02 -3.17
N ILE A 766 16.98 28.73 -3.03
CA ILE A 766 16.00 28.56 -4.11
C ILE A 766 14.91 29.61 -3.88
N PRO A 767 14.98 30.76 -4.54
CA PRO A 767 13.98 31.80 -4.38
C PRO A 767 12.68 31.44 -5.06
N GLY A 768 11.56 31.85 -4.48
CA GLY A 768 10.21 31.62 -5.03
C GLY A 768 9.12 31.73 -3.99
N SER A 769 8.02 32.38 -4.36
CA SER A 769 6.87 32.61 -3.47
C SER A 769 5.87 31.46 -3.46
N ASP A 770 5.93 30.53 -4.43
CA ASP A 770 4.96 29.45 -4.60
C ASP A 770 5.65 28.08 -4.78
N LEU A 771 6.60 27.79 -3.90
CA LEU A 771 7.34 26.53 -3.87
C LEU A 771 6.71 25.55 -2.86
N ALA A 772 6.36 24.39 -3.33
CA ALA A 772 5.99 23.26 -2.50
C ALA A 772 7.24 22.45 -2.10
N VAL A 773 7.28 21.99 -0.88
CA VAL A 773 8.41 21.24 -0.30
C VAL A 773 7.89 20.00 0.40
N LYS A 774 8.47 18.86 0.06
CA LYS A 774 8.23 17.60 0.76
C LYS A 774 9.53 16.86 0.98
N PHE A 775 9.84 16.50 2.22
CA PHE A 775 11.06 15.76 2.53
C PHE A 775 10.94 14.93 3.81
N ILE A 776 11.78 13.89 3.89
CA ILE A 776 11.99 13.03 5.05
C ILE A 776 13.31 13.39 5.72
N TYR A 777 13.36 13.28 7.06
CA TYR A 777 14.60 13.45 7.82
C TYR A 777 14.52 12.65 9.12
N PRO A 778 15.66 12.20 9.71
CA PRO A 778 15.66 11.70 11.09
C PRO A 778 15.13 12.80 12.03
N ASN A 779 14.17 12.44 12.88
CA ASN A 779 13.53 13.44 13.75
C ASN A 779 14.55 14.01 14.75
N PRO A 780 14.86 15.32 14.75
CA PRO A 780 15.81 15.92 15.70
C PRO A 780 15.46 15.71 17.19
N LEU A 781 14.17 15.45 17.49
CA LEU A 781 13.71 15.16 18.86
C LEU A 781 13.81 13.68 19.22
N ASN A 782 13.95 12.79 18.23
CA ASN A 782 14.16 11.35 18.41
C ASN A 782 14.82 10.77 17.15
N PRO A 783 16.17 10.70 17.09
CA PRO A 783 16.90 10.26 15.90
C PRO A 783 16.61 8.83 15.43
N ASN A 784 15.87 8.03 16.19
CA ASN A 784 15.42 6.68 15.80
C ASN A 784 14.06 6.68 15.07
N LYS A 785 13.51 7.86 14.82
CA LYS A 785 12.24 8.07 14.12
C LYS A 785 12.42 9.09 13.00
N PHE A 786 11.49 9.09 12.08
CA PHE A 786 11.44 10.09 11.01
C PHE A 786 10.55 11.28 11.35
N VAL A 787 10.87 12.40 10.74
CA VAL A 787 9.95 13.50 10.49
C VAL A 787 9.80 13.67 8.97
N VAL A 788 8.58 13.83 8.50
CA VAL A 788 8.27 14.27 7.14
C VAL A 788 7.66 15.64 7.21
N VAL A 789 8.15 16.56 6.39
CA VAL A 789 7.60 17.92 6.28
C VAL A 789 6.89 18.06 4.95
N ASN A 790 5.59 18.39 4.99
CA ASN A 790 4.76 18.76 3.85
C ASN A 790 4.42 20.25 4.01
N ALA A 791 5.03 21.11 3.21
CA ALA A 791 4.92 22.55 3.36
C ALA A 791 5.04 23.28 2.02
N GLY A 792 4.85 24.57 2.04
CA GLY A 792 5.10 25.46 0.91
C GLY A 792 5.46 26.86 1.39
N THR A 793 6.00 27.65 0.50
CA THR A 793 6.31 29.08 0.75
C THR A 793 5.04 29.95 0.75
N SER A 794 3.92 29.40 0.23
CA SER A 794 2.59 30.02 0.26
C SER A 794 1.50 28.99 0.62
N PRO A 795 0.29 29.44 0.98
CA PRO A 795 -0.85 28.52 1.18
C PRO A 795 -1.19 27.69 -0.05
N LEU A 796 -1.12 28.26 -1.26
CA LEU A 796 -1.36 27.54 -2.52
C LEU A 796 -0.33 26.45 -2.76
N ALA A 797 0.95 26.76 -2.52
CA ALA A 797 2.01 25.79 -2.66
C ALA A 797 1.94 24.66 -1.65
N SER A 798 1.52 24.95 -0.40
CA SER A 798 1.33 23.95 0.64
C SER A 798 0.29 22.86 0.26
N CYS A 799 -0.75 23.23 -0.53
CA CYS A 799 -1.74 22.29 -1.03
C CYS A 799 -1.22 21.37 -2.15
N LEU A 800 -0.14 21.71 -2.83
CA LEU A 800 0.37 20.89 -3.93
C LEU A 800 0.86 19.50 -3.47
N SER A 801 1.31 19.36 -2.24
CA SER A 801 1.71 18.07 -1.69
C SER A 801 0.58 17.03 -1.65
N GLU A 802 -0.69 17.47 -1.66
CA GLU A 802 -1.89 16.62 -1.73
C GLU A 802 -2.04 15.94 -3.11
N ARG A 803 -1.40 16.50 -4.13
CA ARG A 803 -1.43 15.95 -5.49
C ARG A 803 -0.39 14.85 -5.72
N LEU A 804 0.54 14.67 -4.79
CA LEU A 804 1.49 13.57 -4.82
C LEU A 804 0.78 12.28 -4.38
N SER A 805 0.71 11.30 -5.26
CA SER A 805 0.04 10.02 -5.02
C SER A 805 0.90 9.12 -4.12
N LEU A 806 1.00 9.46 -2.83
CA LEU A 806 1.93 8.81 -1.90
C LEU A 806 1.65 7.30 -1.75
N PHE A 807 0.40 6.92 -1.60
CA PHE A 807 -0.02 5.54 -1.38
C PHE A 807 -0.31 4.79 -2.69
N TYR A 808 0.45 5.10 -3.74
CA TYR A 808 0.40 4.40 -5.02
C TYR A 808 1.77 3.80 -5.35
N THR A 809 1.79 2.59 -5.85
CA THR A 809 3.00 1.94 -6.39
C THR A 809 3.31 2.44 -7.79
N GLY A 810 4.53 2.22 -8.27
CA GLY A 810 4.99 2.73 -9.56
C GLY A 810 5.24 4.24 -9.58
N VAL A 811 5.28 4.89 -8.40
CA VAL A 811 5.61 6.32 -8.25
C VAL A 811 6.80 6.45 -7.29
N GLY A 812 7.93 6.93 -7.79
CA GLY A 812 9.17 7.08 -7.02
C GLY A 812 9.22 8.42 -6.27
N PHE A 813 9.42 8.39 -4.96
CA PHE A 813 9.60 9.57 -4.13
C PHE A 813 10.99 9.54 -3.49
N PRO A 814 11.94 10.41 -3.90
CA PRO A 814 13.26 10.51 -3.25
C PRO A 814 13.15 11.07 -1.82
N ASP A 815 14.28 11.35 -1.16
CA ASP A 815 14.27 11.90 0.20
C ASP A 815 13.65 13.29 0.27
N PHE A 816 13.81 14.09 -0.78
CA PHE A 816 13.22 15.44 -0.86
C PHE A 816 12.83 15.84 -2.27
N MET A 817 11.83 16.71 -2.36
CA MET A 817 11.33 17.33 -3.59
C MET A 817 10.93 18.77 -3.32
N ILE A 818 11.29 19.66 -4.25
CA ILE A 818 10.88 21.07 -4.31
C ILE A 818 10.33 21.32 -5.70
N PHE A 819 9.11 21.81 -5.80
CA PHE A 819 8.39 22.01 -7.06
C PHE A 819 7.43 23.18 -6.95
N ASP A 820 7.01 23.73 -8.08
CA ASP A 820 6.14 24.91 -8.15
C ASP A 820 4.70 24.58 -8.61
N LEU A 821 3.88 25.62 -8.76
CA LEU A 821 2.47 25.49 -9.17
C LEU A 821 2.29 24.84 -10.55
N SER A 822 3.32 24.85 -11.42
CA SER A 822 3.27 24.18 -12.71
C SER A 822 3.21 22.65 -12.61
N PHE A 823 3.33 22.10 -11.40
CA PHE A 823 3.11 20.67 -11.13
C PHE A 823 1.74 20.19 -11.62
N LYS A 824 0.73 21.05 -11.52
CA LYS A 824 -0.63 20.73 -12.01
C LYS A 824 -0.70 20.49 -13.52
N GLU A 825 0.27 21.03 -14.27
CA GLU A 825 0.35 20.87 -15.72
C GLU A 825 1.43 19.88 -16.15
N LYS A 826 2.59 19.91 -15.51
CA LYS A 826 3.82 19.26 -15.95
C LYS A 826 4.24 18.07 -15.09
N GLY A 827 3.57 17.83 -13.94
CA GLY A 827 3.98 16.78 -13.02
C GLY A 827 5.48 16.88 -12.67
N TRP A 828 6.25 15.83 -12.89
CA TRP A 828 7.69 15.81 -12.66
C TRP A 828 8.48 16.85 -13.45
N GLY A 829 7.94 17.35 -14.55
CA GLY A 829 8.52 18.47 -15.31
C GLY A 829 8.58 19.80 -14.56
N SER A 830 7.87 19.92 -13.43
CA SER A 830 7.87 21.10 -12.56
C SER A 830 8.92 21.03 -11.44
N MET A 831 9.62 19.92 -11.29
CA MET A 831 10.63 19.78 -10.23
C MET A 831 11.74 20.80 -10.38
N ILE A 832 11.97 21.58 -9.31
CA ILE A 832 13.03 22.57 -9.20
C ILE A 832 14.24 21.92 -8.54
N ALA A 833 14.01 21.12 -7.50
CA ALA A 833 15.04 20.31 -6.88
C ALA A 833 14.47 18.97 -6.42
N ALA A 834 15.22 17.90 -6.61
CA ALA A 834 14.91 16.58 -6.05
C ALA A 834 16.19 15.80 -5.78
N GLY A 835 16.17 14.92 -4.81
CA GLY A 835 17.33 14.10 -4.53
C GLY A 835 17.28 13.35 -3.22
N PHE A 836 18.44 12.80 -2.88
CA PHE A 836 18.68 12.06 -1.66
C PHE A 836 19.65 12.83 -0.77
N PHE A 837 19.49 12.72 0.53
CA PHE A 837 20.56 13.10 1.46
C PHE A 837 21.68 12.06 1.39
N ASP A 838 22.92 12.51 1.66
CA ASP A 838 24.08 11.63 1.69
C ASP A 838 24.01 10.63 2.85
N GLN A 839 25.07 9.85 3.02
CA GLN A 839 25.19 8.85 4.08
C GLN A 839 25.07 9.43 5.50
N ASN A 840 25.31 10.73 5.68
CA ASN A 840 25.22 11.45 6.95
C ASN A 840 24.01 12.40 7.01
N TRP A 841 23.00 12.19 6.17
CA TRP A 841 21.81 13.01 6.07
C TRP A 841 22.08 14.48 5.74
N GLN A 842 23.14 14.75 4.97
CA GLN A 842 23.48 16.09 4.48
C GLN A 842 23.09 16.23 3.01
N VAL A 843 22.87 17.47 2.58
CA VAL A 843 22.67 17.79 1.16
C VAL A 843 24.02 17.70 0.46
N ALA A 844 24.14 16.84 -0.55
CA ALA A 844 25.33 16.67 -1.35
C ALA A 844 25.01 16.75 -2.85
N LYS A 845 25.82 17.45 -3.62
CA LYS A 845 25.61 17.70 -5.06
C LYS A 845 25.51 16.41 -5.88
N GLU A 846 26.21 15.36 -5.47
CA GLU A 846 26.23 14.08 -6.17
C GLU A 846 24.92 13.28 -6.05
N TYR A 847 24.06 13.62 -5.08
CA TYR A 847 22.80 12.94 -4.79
C TYR A 847 21.55 13.78 -5.08
N CYS A 848 21.72 14.98 -5.60
CA CYS A 848 20.58 15.85 -5.89
C CYS A 848 20.75 16.59 -7.22
N VAL A 849 19.62 16.96 -7.79
CA VAL A 849 19.54 17.84 -8.97
C VAL A 849 18.79 19.09 -8.54
N VAL A 850 19.36 20.26 -8.86
CA VAL A 850 18.75 21.58 -8.71
C VAL A 850 18.73 22.22 -10.09
N ARG A 851 17.56 22.74 -10.48
CA ARG A 851 17.32 23.36 -11.79
C ARG A 851 17.82 24.81 -11.83
#